data_b32ca02d1e67a18ff4438d7d151e6114
#
_entry.id   b32ca02d1e67a18ff4438d7d151e6114
#
_cell.length_a   1.000
_cell.length_b   1.000
_cell.length_c   1.000
_cell.angle_alpha   90.00
_cell.angle_beta   90.00
_cell.angle_gamma   90.00
#
_symmetry.space_group_name_H-M   'P 1'
#
loop_
_entity.id
_entity.type
_entity.pdbx_description
1 polymer ?
#
loop_
_entity_poly.entity_id
_entity_poly.type
_entity_poly.pdbx_seq_one_letter_code
_entity_poly.pdbx_strand_id
1 'polypeptide(L)'
;MANKNELTVPLLPLRGLLVYPTMVLHLDVGRERSVQALEKAMVGDHLIFLTTQKDVSIDEPTEEDLYKLGTLTKVKQMLKLPNGTIRVLVEGLNRAEIVSIYDGEDYYSVRIVTFEDSDTKDVEDQALMRTMLDYFEQYIKLSKKISAETYASVTDIEEPGRMADIIASHLPIKLKEKQEILETIDVKQRVNRVIDTIHNEKEVLNLEKKIGQRVKRSMERTQKEYYLREQMKAIQKELGDKEGKTGEIAELTKKIGQTGMPEHALQAALKELDRYEKVPTSSAESAVIRNYIEWLISIPWSKKTEDDININRAEKILNQDHYGLEKVKERVLEYLAVQKLTNSLKGPILCLAGPPGVGKTSLARSIATSLNRHFVRISLGGVRDESEIRGHRRTYVGAMPGRIIQGMKKAGTINPVFLLDEIDKMSSDFRGDPSSAMLEVLDPEQNRNFSDHYIEETYDLSKVMFIATANNLATIPAPLLDRMEIITIAGYTELEKVHICRDHLLPKQIAENGLTKGILQVRDDAILKVVRYYTREAGVRSLERQMATICRKTAKIIVAGEKKRVIITEKNLEEFLGKPRFRYGMAEAEDQVGVATGLAYTTVGGDTLQIEVSLSPGKGKLVLTGKLGDVMKESAQAAFSYIRSKAKELGIEENFHEKYDIHIHVPEGAVPKDGPSAGITMATALVSALTGRPIRREVGMTGEITLRGRVLPIGGLKEKTLSAHRAGLTKVILPKDNEMDIDDIPESVRNELEFVPVTHLDEVLKHALLEGGTE
;
A
#
# COMPACT_ATOMS: atom_id res chain seq x y z
N MET A 1 -41.81 33.71 18.33
CA MET A 1 -41.51 32.35 18.82
C MET A 1 -42.36 31.41 17.97
N ALA A 2 -41.78 30.81 16.93
CA ALA A 2 -42.47 29.86 16.07
C ALA A 2 -42.85 28.62 16.90
N ASN A 3 -44.06 28.15 16.76
CA ASN A 3 -44.53 26.88 17.35
C ASN A 3 -43.62 25.75 16.85
N LYS A 4 -42.73 25.23 17.74
CA LYS A 4 -41.91 24.07 17.42
C LYS A 4 -42.77 22.82 17.56
N ASN A 5 -43.34 22.32 16.46
CA ASN A 5 -44.00 21.03 16.44
C ASN A 5 -42.95 19.92 16.48
N GLU A 6 -42.77 19.28 17.63
CA GLU A 6 -41.93 18.07 17.75
C GLU A 6 -42.75 16.85 17.26
N LEU A 7 -42.14 16.09 16.34
CA LEU A 7 -42.70 14.86 15.79
C LEU A 7 -41.74 13.72 15.95
N THR A 8 -42.23 12.52 16.21
CA THR A 8 -41.39 11.31 16.15
C THR A 8 -41.83 10.49 14.95
N VAL A 9 -40.91 10.28 14.02
CA VAL A 9 -41.16 9.61 12.74
C VAL A 9 -40.01 8.62 12.40
N PRO A 10 -40.30 7.61 11.56
CA PRO A 10 -39.22 6.76 11.04
C PRO A 10 -38.19 7.57 10.24
N LEU A 11 -36.93 7.14 10.29
CA LEU A 11 -35.82 7.76 9.60
C LEU A 11 -35.35 6.90 8.41
N LEU A 12 -35.15 7.52 7.28
CA LEU A 12 -34.58 6.91 6.08
C LEU A 12 -33.29 7.65 5.67
N PRO A 13 -32.10 7.10 5.90
CA PRO A 13 -30.84 7.65 5.42
C PRO A 13 -30.70 7.54 3.90
N LEU A 14 -30.40 8.65 3.23
CA LEU A 14 -30.20 8.72 1.78
C LEU A 14 -28.72 8.71 1.39
N ARG A 15 -28.38 7.96 0.35
CA ARG A 15 -27.02 7.89 -0.21
C ARG A 15 -26.91 8.74 -1.47
N GLY A 16 -26.09 9.78 -1.41
CA GLY A 16 -25.78 10.59 -2.59
C GLY A 16 -26.97 11.37 -3.17
N LEU A 17 -28.06 11.43 -2.45
CA LEU A 17 -29.30 12.10 -2.84
C LEU A 17 -29.79 12.98 -1.70
N LEU A 18 -30.43 14.10 -2.06
CA LEU A 18 -31.06 15.04 -1.14
C LEU A 18 -32.47 15.37 -1.62
N VAL A 19 -33.39 15.53 -0.69
CA VAL A 19 -34.78 15.85 -0.97
C VAL A 19 -35.07 17.23 -0.38
N TYR A 20 -35.55 18.14 -1.21
CA TYR A 20 -36.05 19.46 -0.75
C TYR A 20 -37.57 19.38 -0.43
N PRO A 21 -38.09 20.30 0.38
CA PRO A 21 -39.53 20.51 0.47
C PRO A 21 -40.16 20.69 -0.90
N THR A 22 -41.41 20.21 -1.04
CA THR A 22 -42.23 20.21 -2.29
C THR A 22 -41.67 19.36 -3.45
N MET A 23 -40.52 18.73 -3.29
CA MET A 23 -39.96 17.84 -4.29
C MET A 23 -40.67 16.49 -4.26
N VAL A 24 -41.05 16.00 -5.45
CA VAL A 24 -41.65 14.67 -5.62
C VAL A 24 -40.73 13.80 -6.42
N LEU A 25 -40.31 12.67 -5.85
CA LEU A 25 -39.38 11.78 -6.53
C LEU A 25 -39.56 10.31 -6.13
N HIS A 26 -39.02 9.43 -6.98
CA HIS A 26 -38.96 8.02 -6.71
C HIS A 26 -37.60 7.68 -6.04
N LEU A 27 -37.68 6.85 -4.99
CA LEU A 27 -36.50 6.30 -4.32
C LEU A 27 -36.55 4.77 -4.42
N ASP A 28 -35.44 4.15 -4.71
CA ASP A 28 -35.29 2.70 -4.64
C ASP A 28 -34.58 2.33 -3.33
N VAL A 29 -35.29 1.63 -2.45
CA VAL A 29 -34.85 1.32 -1.09
C VAL A 29 -34.65 -0.18 -0.95
N GLY A 30 -33.41 -0.61 -0.62
CA GLY A 30 -33.06 -2.03 -0.54
C GLY A 30 -32.47 -2.46 0.82
N ARG A 31 -32.10 -1.52 1.70
CA ARG A 31 -31.61 -1.86 3.04
C ARG A 31 -32.77 -2.31 3.94
N GLU A 32 -32.57 -3.39 4.68
CA GLU A 32 -33.58 -4.01 5.52
C GLU A 32 -34.17 -3.01 6.52
N ARG A 33 -33.37 -2.30 7.29
CA ARG A 33 -33.81 -1.28 8.25
C ARG A 33 -34.56 -0.11 7.59
N SER A 34 -34.15 0.27 6.37
CA SER A 34 -34.85 1.31 5.60
C SER A 34 -36.16 0.85 5.04
N VAL A 35 -36.28 -0.41 4.67
CA VAL A 35 -37.52 -1.06 4.26
C VAL A 35 -38.51 -1.12 5.43
N GLN A 36 -38.06 -1.53 6.60
CA GLN A 36 -38.82 -1.56 7.85
C GLN A 36 -39.35 -0.16 8.24
N ALA A 37 -38.47 0.86 8.12
CA ALA A 37 -38.86 2.25 8.38
C ALA A 37 -39.99 2.72 7.44
N LEU A 38 -39.95 2.37 6.15
CA LEU A 38 -41.01 2.67 5.19
C LEU A 38 -42.30 1.91 5.48
N GLU A 39 -42.22 0.64 5.79
CA GLU A 39 -43.40 -0.17 6.15
C GLU A 39 -44.06 0.40 7.41
N LYS A 40 -43.27 0.83 8.40
CA LYS A 40 -43.79 1.49 9.59
C LYS A 40 -44.47 2.82 9.28
N ALA A 41 -43.85 3.63 8.41
CA ALA A 41 -44.46 4.90 7.96
C ALA A 41 -45.81 4.68 7.26
N MET A 42 -45.93 3.61 6.45
CA MET A 42 -47.18 3.27 5.73
C MET A 42 -48.32 2.82 6.63
N VAL A 43 -48.02 2.24 7.78
CA VAL A 43 -49.03 1.84 8.80
C VAL A 43 -49.47 3.04 9.62
N GLY A 44 -48.66 4.10 9.71
CA GLY A 44 -48.96 5.32 10.45
C GLY A 44 -49.52 6.46 9.55
N ASP A 45 -49.05 7.67 9.81
CA ASP A 45 -49.50 8.90 9.10
C ASP A 45 -48.86 9.10 7.72
N HIS A 46 -48.19 8.08 7.18
CA HIS A 46 -47.40 8.11 5.94
C HIS A 46 -46.23 9.11 5.97
N LEU A 47 -45.80 9.52 7.16
CA LEU A 47 -44.68 10.45 7.36
C LEU A 47 -43.37 9.70 7.60
N ILE A 48 -42.31 10.17 6.95
CA ILE A 48 -40.96 9.66 7.11
C ILE A 48 -39.98 10.83 7.01
N PHE A 49 -38.94 10.80 7.81
CA PHE A 49 -37.89 11.81 7.76
C PHE A 49 -36.70 11.32 6.90
N LEU A 50 -36.33 12.13 5.91
CA LEU A 50 -35.24 11.85 4.99
C LEU A 50 -34.05 12.76 5.33
N THR A 51 -32.88 12.16 5.55
CA THR A 51 -31.62 12.90 5.67
C THR A 51 -30.52 12.24 4.88
N THR A 52 -29.56 13.01 4.42
CA THR A 52 -28.46 12.56 3.59
C THR A 52 -27.31 12.07 4.45
N GLN A 53 -26.64 10.97 4.04
CA GLN A 53 -25.39 10.53 4.63
C GLN A 53 -24.22 11.42 4.18
N LYS A 54 -23.29 11.72 5.10
CA LYS A 54 -22.06 12.48 4.80
C LYS A 54 -21.10 11.65 3.95
N ASP A 55 -21.02 10.33 4.22
CA ASP A 55 -20.23 9.38 3.44
C ASP A 55 -21.14 8.27 2.88
N VAL A 56 -21.16 8.15 1.55
CA VAL A 56 -21.99 7.17 0.84
C VAL A 56 -21.51 5.73 0.99
N SER A 57 -20.29 5.50 1.45
CA SER A 57 -19.67 4.17 1.60
C SER A 57 -20.12 3.42 2.85
N ILE A 58 -20.70 4.12 3.84
CA ILE A 58 -21.12 3.54 5.12
C ILE A 58 -22.44 2.81 4.95
N ASP A 59 -22.49 1.52 5.28
CA ASP A 59 -23.72 0.71 5.14
C ASP A 59 -24.70 0.96 6.28
N GLU A 60 -24.24 1.04 7.52
CA GLU A 60 -25.03 1.34 8.71
C GLU A 60 -24.57 2.67 9.31
N PRO A 61 -25.21 3.79 8.93
CA PRO A 61 -24.79 5.11 9.39
C PRO A 61 -25.20 5.33 10.85
N THR A 62 -24.28 5.89 11.61
CA THR A 62 -24.52 6.40 12.97
C THR A 62 -25.03 7.85 12.91
N GLU A 63 -25.40 8.43 14.07
CA GLU A 63 -25.82 9.84 14.16
C GLU A 63 -24.78 10.81 13.61
N GLU A 64 -23.48 10.51 13.79
CA GLU A 64 -22.38 11.37 13.31
C GLU A 64 -22.23 11.34 11.77
N ASP A 65 -22.68 10.28 11.14
CA ASP A 65 -22.60 10.07 9.69
C ASP A 65 -23.74 10.75 8.92
N LEU A 66 -24.74 11.28 9.61
CA LEU A 66 -25.89 11.92 9.03
C LEU A 66 -25.81 13.44 9.14
N TYR A 67 -26.45 14.12 8.20
CA TYR A 67 -26.70 15.54 8.36
C TYR A 67 -27.85 15.75 9.34
N LYS A 68 -27.72 16.73 10.23
CA LYS A 68 -28.72 17.02 11.25
C LYS A 68 -30.02 17.57 10.68
N LEU A 69 -29.92 18.31 9.59
CA LEU A 69 -31.08 18.90 8.92
C LEU A 69 -31.42 18.07 7.67
N GLY A 70 -32.67 17.72 7.56
CA GLY A 70 -33.24 16.94 6.47
C GLY A 70 -34.67 17.41 6.13
N THR A 71 -35.42 16.57 5.49
CA THR A 71 -36.78 16.89 5.04
C THR A 71 -37.78 15.89 5.59
N LEU A 72 -38.82 16.36 6.27
CA LEU A 72 -40.00 15.58 6.58
C LEU A 72 -40.77 15.33 5.28
N THR A 73 -41.01 14.08 4.97
CA THR A 73 -41.63 13.69 3.70
C THR A 73 -42.85 12.84 3.92
N LYS A 74 -43.78 12.88 2.95
CA LYS A 74 -44.97 12.02 2.89
C LYS A 74 -44.78 10.93 1.85
N VAL A 75 -44.98 9.71 2.24
CA VAL A 75 -45.02 8.56 1.32
C VAL A 75 -46.34 8.54 0.58
N LYS A 76 -46.31 8.73 -0.75
CA LYS A 76 -47.50 8.75 -1.61
C LYS A 76 -47.85 7.35 -2.15
N GLN A 77 -46.81 6.60 -2.55
CA GLN A 77 -47.01 5.27 -3.15
C GLN A 77 -45.79 4.40 -2.87
N MET A 78 -46.04 3.11 -2.63
CA MET A 78 -44.98 2.13 -2.41
C MET A 78 -45.23 0.91 -3.30
N LEU A 79 -44.20 0.44 -4.01
CA LEU A 79 -44.21 -0.71 -4.90
C LEU A 79 -43.09 -1.66 -4.55
N LYS A 80 -43.41 -2.89 -4.15
CA LYS A 80 -42.41 -3.95 -3.95
C LYS A 80 -42.00 -4.54 -5.29
N LEU A 81 -40.67 -4.53 -5.58
CA LEU A 81 -40.10 -5.10 -6.79
C LEU A 81 -39.71 -6.57 -6.57
N PRO A 82 -39.64 -7.39 -7.64
CA PRO A 82 -39.31 -8.82 -7.53
C PRO A 82 -37.93 -9.14 -6.92
N ASN A 83 -37.01 -8.18 -6.95
CA ASN A 83 -35.67 -8.30 -6.41
C ASN A 83 -35.58 -7.97 -4.90
N GLY A 84 -36.69 -7.75 -4.22
CA GLY A 84 -36.73 -7.38 -2.81
C GLY A 84 -36.55 -5.88 -2.53
N THR A 85 -36.23 -5.06 -3.53
CA THR A 85 -36.15 -3.60 -3.39
C THR A 85 -37.55 -2.99 -3.39
N ILE A 86 -37.74 -1.94 -2.61
CA ILE A 86 -39.01 -1.16 -2.60
C ILE A 86 -38.81 0.14 -3.37
N ARG A 87 -39.64 0.37 -4.37
CA ARG A 87 -39.71 1.67 -5.03
C ARG A 87 -40.79 2.49 -4.35
N VAL A 88 -40.43 3.65 -3.83
CA VAL A 88 -41.29 4.54 -3.11
C VAL A 88 -41.38 5.90 -3.77
N LEU A 89 -42.58 6.44 -3.90
CA LEU A 89 -42.79 7.83 -4.31
C LEU A 89 -42.96 8.66 -3.04
N VAL A 90 -42.09 9.62 -2.84
CA VAL A 90 -42.10 10.54 -1.69
C VAL A 90 -42.29 11.97 -2.13
N GLU A 91 -42.98 12.75 -1.29
CA GLU A 91 -43.16 14.19 -1.43
C GLU A 91 -42.54 14.89 -0.20
N GLY A 92 -41.61 15.77 -0.40
CA GLY A 92 -41.05 16.63 0.65
C GLY A 92 -42.13 17.58 1.18
N LEU A 93 -42.24 17.68 2.51
CA LEU A 93 -43.18 18.61 3.16
C LEU A 93 -42.45 19.81 3.71
N ASN A 94 -41.73 19.64 4.81
CA ASN A 94 -41.08 20.68 5.56
C ASN A 94 -39.61 20.32 5.85
N ARG A 95 -38.79 21.33 6.00
CA ARG A 95 -37.46 21.15 6.62
C ARG A 95 -37.64 20.73 8.07
N ALA A 96 -36.78 19.84 8.52
CA ALA A 96 -36.78 19.45 9.93
C ALA A 96 -35.36 19.16 10.41
N GLU A 97 -35.13 19.43 11.69
CA GLU A 97 -33.86 19.18 12.35
C GLU A 97 -34.00 18.02 13.34
N ILE A 98 -33.01 17.16 13.38
CA ILE A 98 -32.93 16.04 14.29
C ILE A 98 -32.65 16.57 15.71
N VAL A 99 -33.51 16.22 16.65
CA VAL A 99 -33.32 16.46 18.09
C VAL A 99 -32.66 15.26 18.75
N SER A 100 -33.11 14.05 18.43
CA SER A 100 -32.55 12.80 18.93
C SER A 100 -32.90 11.65 17.99
N ILE A 101 -31.96 10.72 17.82
CA ILE A 101 -32.13 9.47 17.07
C ILE A 101 -32.34 8.33 18.08
N TYR A 102 -33.31 7.48 17.81
CA TYR A 102 -33.56 6.25 18.56
C TYR A 102 -33.22 5.07 17.66
N ASP A 103 -32.17 4.34 18.03
CA ASP A 103 -31.75 3.11 17.33
C ASP A 103 -32.60 1.94 17.82
N GLY A 104 -33.70 1.63 17.10
CA GLY A 104 -34.51 0.47 17.36
C GLY A 104 -33.93 -0.80 16.74
N GLU A 105 -34.35 -1.98 17.22
CA GLU A 105 -33.89 -3.26 16.68
C GLU A 105 -34.21 -3.41 15.17
N ASP A 106 -35.36 -2.93 14.72
CA ASP A 106 -35.86 -3.12 13.34
C ASP A 106 -35.58 -1.91 12.43
N TYR A 107 -35.68 -0.67 12.93
CA TYR A 107 -35.53 0.56 12.15
C TYR A 107 -35.10 1.74 13.02
N TYR A 108 -34.52 2.77 12.40
CA TYR A 108 -34.22 4.05 13.05
C TYR A 108 -35.47 4.91 13.16
N SER A 109 -35.77 5.43 14.33
CA SER A 109 -36.77 6.48 14.54
C SER A 109 -36.10 7.77 15.01
N VAL A 110 -36.68 8.90 14.67
CA VAL A 110 -36.07 10.21 14.94
C VAL A 110 -37.14 11.16 15.48
N ARG A 111 -36.75 11.90 16.53
CA ARG A 111 -37.51 13.05 16.99
C ARG A 111 -36.97 14.28 16.29
N ILE A 112 -37.85 14.96 15.58
CA ILE A 112 -37.56 16.11 14.75
C ILE A 112 -38.36 17.35 15.17
N VAL A 113 -37.81 18.53 14.86
CA VAL A 113 -38.51 19.81 14.91
C VAL A 113 -38.64 20.34 13.51
N THR A 114 -39.88 20.63 13.08
CA THR A 114 -40.17 21.15 11.75
C THR A 114 -40.05 22.67 11.68
N PHE A 115 -39.60 23.16 10.53
CA PHE A 115 -39.54 24.58 10.19
C PHE A 115 -40.50 24.86 9.05
N GLU A 116 -41.34 25.87 9.23
CA GLU A 116 -42.20 26.40 8.20
C GLU A 116 -41.56 27.66 7.61
N ASP A 117 -41.58 27.77 6.29
CA ASP A 117 -41.13 28.99 5.63
C ASP A 117 -42.11 30.14 5.98
N SER A 118 -41.57 31.28 6.38
CA SER A 118 -42.37 32.47 6.65
C SER A 118 -42.75 33.14 5.32
N ASP A 119 -43.99 33.07 4.95
CA ASP A 119 -44.54 33.83 3.79
C ASP A 119 -44.70 35.30 4.11
N THR A 120 -43.60 36.04 3.98
CA THR A 120 -43.68 37.52 3.93
C THR A 120 -43.72 37.91 2.47
N LYS A 121 -44.90 38.35 1.99
CA LYS A 121 -45.04 38.93 0.63
C LYS A 121 -44.53 40.41 0.65
N ASP A 122 -43.25 40.57 0.96
CA ASP A 122 -42.62 41.88 0.99
C ASP A 122 -42.11 42.27 -0.42
N VAL A 123 -42.00 43.58 -0.68
CA VAL A 123 -41.46 44.13 -1.94
C VAL A 123 -40.00 43.60 -2.19
N GLU A 124 -39.25 43.39 -1.13
CA GLU A 124 -37.90 42.85 -1.19
C GLU A 124 -37.89 41.39 -1.69
N ASP A 125 -38.83 40.55 -1.21
CA ASP A 125 -38.98 39.18 -1.65
C ASP A 125 -39.31 39.07 -3.14
N GLN A 126 -40.18 39.97 -3.64
CA GLN A 126 -40.49 40.06 -5.08
C GLN A 126 -39.28 40.46 -5.93
N ALA A 127 -38.46 41.36 -5.42
CA ALA A 127 -37.24 41.77 -6.10
C ALA A 127 -36.22 40.62 -6.15
N LEU A 128 -36.04 39.90 -5.06
CA LEU A 128 -35.16 38.70 -4.96
C LEU A 128 -35.63 37.59 -5.89
N MET A 129 -36.93 37.31 -5.94
CA MET A 129 -37.49 36.29 -6.85
C MET A 129 -37.22 36.66 -8.31
N ARG A 130 -37.45 37.92 -8.72
CA ARG A 130 -37.15 38.35 -10.08
C ARG A 130 -35.67 38.21 -10.41
N THR A 131 -34.82 38.61 -9.50
CA THR A 131 -33.38 38.48 -9.67
C THR A 131 -32.96 37.01 -9.82
N MET A 132 -33.49 36.10 -8.98
CA MET A 132 -33.21 34.70 -9.05
C MET A 132 -33.68 34.06 -10.36
N LEU A 133 -34.88 34.43 -10.85
CA LEU A 133 -35.40 33.98 -12.14
C LEU A 133 -34.57 34.48 -13.31
N ASP A 134 -34.10 35.74 -13.30
CA ASP A 134 -33.24 36.29 -14.35
C ASP A 134 -31.88 35.55 -14.40
N TYR A 135 -31.26 35.30 -13.25
CA TYR A 135 -30.02 34.54 -13.21
C TYR A 135 -30.24 33.08 -13.67
N PHE A 136 -31.36 32.46 -13.30
CA PHE A 136 -31.69 31.11 -13.70
C PHE A 136 -31.98 31.00 -15.19
N GLU A 137 -32.69 31.97 -15.79
CA GLU A 137 -32.91 32.04 -17.24
C GLU A 137 -31.57 32.17 -18.02
N GLN A 138 -30.68 33.03 -17.55
CA GLN A 138 -29.36 33.17 -18.15
C GLN A 138 -28.53 31.90 -18.05
N TYR A 139 -28.63 31.21 -16.92
CA TYR A 139 -27.97 29.91 -16.70
C TYR A 139 -28.49 28.83 -17.66
N ILE A 140 -29.80 28.69 -17.79
CA ILE A 140 -30.43 27.73 -18.72
C ILE A 140 -30.01 27.96 -20.16
N LYS A 141 -29.97 29.24 -20.60
CA LYS A 141 -29.49 29.60 -21.96
C LYS A 141 -28.05 29.18 -22.22
N LEU A 142 -27.22 29.08 -21.18
CA LEU A 142 -25.82 28.70 -21.27
C LEU A 142 -25.62 27.18 -21.13
N SER A 143 -26.32 26.50 -20.19
CA SER A 143 -26.00 25.13 -19.76
C SER A 143 -26.50 24.04 -20.69
N LYS A 144 -27.53 24.25 -21.46
CA LYS A 144 -28.21 23.24 -22.33
C LYS A 144 -28.63 21.94 -21.62
N LYS A 145 -28.42 21.82 -20.32
CA LYS A 145 -28.69 20.62 -19.52
C LYS A 145 -30.07 20.64 -18.85
N ILE A 146 -30.68 21.80 -18.73
CA ILE A 146 -32.00 21.99 -18.13
C ILE A 146 -32.99 22.34 -19.23
N SER A 147 -34.18 21.74 -19.21
CA SER A 147 -35.20 21.98 -20.22
C SER A 147 -35.91 23.32 -20.06
N ALA A 148 -36.42 23.88 -21.15
CA ALA A 148 -37.25 25.07 -21.08
C ALA A 148 -38.56 24.88 -20.28
N GLU A 149 -39.04 23.62 -20.17
CA GLU A 149 -40.23 23.27 -19.37
C GLU A 149 -39.96 23.48 -17.89
N THR A 150 -38.73 23.22 -17.41
CA THR A 150 -38.33 23.48 -16.02
C THR A 150 -38.37 24.97 -15.70
N TYR A 151 -37.98 25.82 -16.64
CA TYR A 151 -38.09 27.30 -16.46
C TYR A 151 -39.55 27.71 -16.31
N ALA A 152 -40.46 27.22 -17.17
CA ALA A 152 -41.86 27.55 -17.11
C ALA A 152 -42.48 27.12 -15.76
N SER A 153 -42.14 25.91 -15.27
CA SER A 153 -42.66 25.41 -13.97
C SER A 153 -42.19 26.23 -12.76
N VAL A 154 -41.01 26.87 -12.87
CA VAL A 154 -40.48 27.71 -11.79
C VAL A 154 -41.12 29.11 -11.82
N THR A 155 -41.47 29.63 -13.02
CA THR A 155 -42.02 30.96 -13.19
C THR A 155 -43.40 31.12 -12.55
N ASP A 156 -44.18 30.04 -12.44
CA ASP A 156 -45.53 30.04 -11.86
C ASP A 156 -45.56 29.96 -10.32
N ILE A 157 -44.36 29.93 -9.68
CA ILE A 157 -44.25 29.85 -8.22
C ILE A 157 -44.26 31.24 -7.60
N GLU A 158 -45.14 31.47 -6.64
CA GLU A 158 -45.25 32.74 -5.93
C GLU A 158 -44.47 32.79 -4.60
N GLU A 159 -44.04 31.64 -4.08
CA GLU A 159 -43.36 31.55 -2.78
C GLU A 159 -41.80 31.53 -3.01
N PRO A 160 -41.06 32.50 -2.45
CA PRO A 160 -39.62 32.60 -2.70
C PRO A 160 -38.84 31.42 -2.20
N GLY A 161 -39.18 30.84 -1.05
CA GLY A 161 -38.52 29.66 -0.49
C GLY A 161 -38.70 28.41 -1.35
N ARG A 162 -39.94 28.17 -1.84
CA ARG A 162 -40.25 27.09 -2.75
C ARG A 162 -39.58 27.23 -4.11
N MET A 163 -39.51 28.44 -4.65
CA MET A 163 -38.81 28.72 -5.88
C MET A 163 -37.32 28.40 -5.75
N ALA A 164 -36.67 28.81 -4.66
CA ALA A 164 -35.28 28.55 -4.37
C ALA A 164 -34.98 27.04 -4.27
N ASP A 165 -35.85 26.27 -3.61
CA ASP A 165 -35.70 24.84 -3.46
C ASP A 165 -35.81 24.08 -4.78
N ILE A 166 -36.76 24.45 -5.62
CA ILE A 166 -36.93 23.82 -6.94
C ILE A 166 -35.76 24.15 -7.85
N ILE A 167 -35.30 25.40 -7.88
CA ILE A 167 -34.12 25.77 -8.64
C ILE A 167 -32.90 24.97 -8.15
N ALA A 168 -32.64 24.93 -6.84
CA ALA A 168 -31.52 24.21 -6.26
C ALA A 168 -31.55 22.71 -6.59
N SER A 169 -32.72 22.10 -6.66
CA SER A 169 -32.86 20.69 -7.03
C SER A 169 -32.35 20.39 -8.44
N HIS A 170 -32.55 21.33 -9.38
CA HIS A 170 -32.15 21.20 -10.79
C HIS A 170 -30.72 21.64 -11.09
N LEU A 171 -30.05 22.35 -10.18
CA LEU A 171 -28.66 22.74 -10.37
C LEU A 171 -27.70 21.53 -10.27
N PRO A 172 -26.73 21.35 -11.18
CA PRO A 172 -25.77 20.26 -11.17
C PRO A 172 -24.59 20.51 -10.22
N ILE A 173 -24.89 21.01 -9.03
CA ILE A 173 -23.92 21.30 -7.96
C ILE A 173 -23.67 20.07 -7.07
N LYS A 174 -22.59 20.12 -6.30
CA LYS A 174 -22.19 19.03 -5.38
C LYS A 174 -23.24 18.86 -4.27
N LEU A 175 -23.37 17.62 -3.80
CA LEU A 175 -24.31 17.26 -2.74
C LEU A 175 -24.14 18.12 -1.48
N LYS A 176 -22.89 18.43 -1.11
CA LYS A 176 -22.59 19.30 0.03
C LYS A 176 -23.18 20.72 -0.14
N GLU A 177 -23.06 21.29 -1.32
CA GLU A 177 -23.61 22.61 -1.62
C GLU A 177 -25.14 22.59 -1.62
N LYS A 178 -25.76 21.50 -2.12
CA LYS A 178 -27.21 21.27 -2.01
C LYS A 178 -27.65 21.18 -0.54
N GLN A 179 -26.90 20.49 0.28
CA GLN A 179 -27.18 20.37 1.71
C GLN A 179 -27.07 21.73 2.41
N GLU A 180 -26.08 22.51 2.10
CA GLU A 180 -25.93 23.87 2.66
C GLU A 180 -27.08 24.80 2.30
N ILE A 181 -27.68 24.65 1.11
CA ILE A 181 -28.90 25.37 0.74
C ILE A 181 -30.11 24.85 1.57
N LEU A 182 -30.22 23.53 1.77
CA LEU A 182 -31.27 22.94 2.60
C LEU A 182 -31.18 23.44 4.04
N GLU A 183 -29.96 23.54 4.59
CA GLU A 183 -29.69 23.98 5.97
C GLU A 183 -29.95 25.47 6.20
N THR A 184 -30.09 26.25 5.13
CA THR A 184 -30.42 27.69 5.23
C THR A 184 -31.93 27.85 5.49
N ILE A 185 -32.33 27.99 6.76
CA ILE A 185 -33.72 28.06 7.19
C ILE A 185 -34.36 29.40 6.79
N ASP A 186 -33.60 30.50 6.93
CA ASP A 186 -34.08 31.82 6.55
C ASP A 186 -34.29 31.93 5.04
N VAL A 187 -35.49 32.25 4.61
CA VAL A 187 -35.88 32.29 3.18
C VAL A 187 -35.06 33.27 2.38
N LYS A 188 -34.83 34.48 2.91
CA LYS A 188 -34.06 35.52 2.19
C LYS A 188 -32.60 35.12 2.01
N GLN A 189 -31.99 34.57 3.04
CA GLN A 189 -30.60 34.06 2.96
C GLN A 189 -30.50 32.88 1.99
N ARG A 190 -31.49 31.99 1.97
CA ARG A 190 -31.56 30.86 1.05
C ARG A 190 -31.64 31.32 -0.40
N VAL A 191 -32.55 32.27 -0.70
CA VAL A 191 -32.68 32.85 -2.04
C VAL A 191 -31.36 33.48 -2.51
N ASN A 192 -30.73 34.27 -1.65
CA ASN A 192 -29.44 34.88 -1.96
C ASN A 192 -28.38 33.84 -2.24
N ARG A 193 -28.33 32.74 -1.41
CA ARG A 193 -27.37 31.66 -1.61
C ARG A 193 -27.58 30.91 -2.93
N VAL A 194 -28.84 30.72 -3.34
CA VAL A 194 -29.15 30.14 -4.66
C VAL A 194 -28.72 31.07 -5.79
N ILE A 195 -28.94 32.37 -5.67
CA ILE A 195 -28.47 33.39 -6.64
C ILE A 195 -26.95 33.32 -6.79
N ASP A 196 -26.22 33.32 -5.68
CA ASP A 196 -24.74 33.22 -5.67
C ASP A 196 -24.27 31.94 -6.33
N THR A 197 -24.92 30.80 -6.01
CA THR A 197 -24.64 29.51 -6.61
C THR A 197 -24.84 29.52 -8.13
N ILE A 198 -25.95 30.04 -8.61
CA ILE A 198 -26.23 30.20 -10.06
C ILE A 198 -25.19 31.10 -10.72
N HIS A 199 -24.82 32.18 -10.06
CA HIS A 199 -23.79 33.10 -10.56
C HIS A 199 -22.44 32.38 -10.75
N ASN A 200 -21.98 31.66 -9.76
CA ASN A 200 -20.73 30.89 -9.81
C ASN A 200 -20.77 29.83 -10.92
N GLU A 201 -21.83 29.05 -11.01
CA GLU A 201 -22.02 28.04 -12.07
C GLU A 201 -22.04 28.70 -13.47
N LYS A 202 -22.64 29.86 -13.62
CA LYS A 202 -22.63 30.63 -14.88
C LYS A 202 -21.22 31.06 -15.27
N GLU A 203 -20.40 31.50 -14.31
CA GLU A 203 -18.99 31.84 -14.57
C GLU A 203 -18.18 30.62 -15.03
N VAL A 204 -18.38 29.48 -14.39
CA VAL A 204 -17.74 28.22 -14.80
C VAL A 204 -18.10 27.85 -16.24
N LEU A 205 -19.39 27.89 -16.59
CA LEU A 205 -19.87 27.62 -17.96
C LEU A 205 -19.31 28.60 -19.00
N ASN A 206 -19.19 29.87 -18.65
CA ASN A 206 -18.57 30.86 -19.54
C ASN A 206 -17.06 30.59 -19.77
N LEU A 207 -16.36 30.15 -18.74
CA LEU A 207 -14.96 29.74 -18.85
C LEU A 207 -14.83 28.46 -19.71
N GLU A 208 -15.67 27.46 -19.49
CA GLU A 208 -15.71 26.24 -20.32
C GLU A 208 -15.95 26.56 -21.80
N LYS A 209 -16.90 27.48 -22.09
CA LYS A 209 -17.18 27.96 -23.46
C LYS A 209 -15.97 28.65 -24.08
N LYS A 210 -15.26 29.49 -23.32
CA LYS A 210 -14.03 30.17 -23.79
C LYS A 210 -12.91 29.14 -24.05
N ILE A 211 -12.75 28.14 -23.17
CA ILE A 211 -11.79 27.06 -23.34
C ILE A 211 -12.15 26.22 -24.57
N GLY A 212 -13.42 25.82 -24.72
CA GLY A 212 -13.92 25.11 -25.89
C GLY A 212 -13.68 25.84 -27.22
N GLN A 213 -13.87 27.17 -27.22
CA GLN A 213 -13.57 28.00 -28.40
C GLN A 213 -12.07 28.07 -28.70
N ARG A 214 -11.22 28.14 -27.68
CA ARG A 214 -9.75 28.07 -27.88
C ARG A 214 -9.31 26.72 -28.43
N VAL A 215 -9.85 25.62 -27.86
CA VAL A 215 -9.58 24.25 -28.35
C VAL A 215 -10.05 24.13 -29.79
N LYS A 216 -11.27 24.58 -30.12
CA LYS A 216 -11.79 24.54 -31.50
C LYS A 216 -10.90 25.31 -32.47
N ARG A 217 -10.46 26.55 -32.12
CA ARG A 217 -9.51 27.32 -32.92
C ARG A 217 -8.16 26.62 -33.07
N SER A 218 -7.68 25.98 -32.02
CA SER A 218 -6.45 25.17 -32.08
C SER A 218 -6.63 23.98 -33.01
N MET A 219 -7.76 23.27 -32.94
CA MET A 219 -8.08 22.15 -33.84
C MET A 219 -8.23 22.63 -35.30
N GLU A 220 -8.91 23.75 -35.54
CA GLU A 220 -9.03 24.33 -36.88
C GLU A 220 -7.66 24.73 -37.46
N ARG A 221 -6.75 25.22 -36.60
CA ARG A 221 -5.36 25.54 -36.99
C ARG A 221 -4.58 24.23 -37.31
N THR A 222 -4.72 23.20 -36.47
CA THR A 222 -4.10 21.88 -36.70
C THR A 222 -4.68 21.24 -37.95
N GLN A 223 -5.98 21.37 -38.20
CA GLN A 223 -6.64 20.82 -39.37
C GLN A 223 -6.20 21.57 -40.66
N LYS A 224 -5.98 22.88 -40.56
CA LYS A 224 -5.42 23.68 -41.68
C LYS A 224 -3.94 23.35 -41.90
N GLU A 225 -3.14 23.10 -40.85
CA GLU A 225 -1.77 22.61 -40.96
C GLU A 225 -1.75 21.19 -41.57
N TYR A 226 -2.70 20.33 -41.15
CA TYR A 226 -2.86 18.99 -41.73
C TYR A 226 -3.23 19.08 -43.21
N TYR A 227 -4.21 19.95 -43.59
CA TYR A 227 -4.60 20.16 -45.01
C TYR A 227 -3.44 20.69 -45.85
N LEU A 228 -2.66 21.63 -45.32
CA LEU A 228 -1.47 22.15 -45.98
C LEU A 228 -0.37 21.08 -46.10
N ARG A 229 -0.23 20.18 -45.10
CA ARG A 229 0.67 19.01 -45.16
C ARG A 229 0.18 17.97 -46.17
N GLU A 230 -1.12 17.75 -46.25
CA GLU A 230 -1.69 16.86 -47.27
C GLU A 230 -1.57 17.46 -48.70
N GLN A 231 -1.74 18.75 -48.84
CA GLN A 231 -1.41 19.42 -50.12
C GLN A 231 0.08 19.32 -50.44
N MET A 232 0.95 19.51 -49.46
CA MET A 232 2.40 19.31 -49.63
C MET A 232 2.74 17.85 -49.98
N LYS A 233 2.09 16.87 -49.34
CA LYS A 233 2.21 15.46 -49.69
C LYS A 233 1.64 15.13 -51.09
N ALA A 234 0.52 15.74 -51.49
CA ALA A 234 -0.04 15.58 -52.83
C ALA A 234 0.91 16.16 -53.88
N ILE A 235 1.49 17.33 -53.63
CA ILE A 235 2.51 17.94 -54.47
C ILE A 235 3.80 17.11 -54.49
N GLN A 236 4.25 16.58 -53.35
CA GLN A 236 5.37 15.65 -53.25
C GLN A 236 5.09 14.33 -53.97
N LYS A 237 3.84 13.83 -53.90
CA LYS A 237 3.40 12.63 -54.63
C LYS A 237 3.37 12.82 -56.16
N GLU A 238 2.97 14.01 -56.64
CA GLU A 238 3.04 14.37 -58.06
C GLU A 238 4.47 14.62 -58.53
N LEU A 239 5.37 15.07 -57.63
CA LEU A 239 6.80 15.28 -57.89
C LEU A 239 7.63 13.98 -57.75
N GLY A 240 7.01 12.84 -57.46
CA GLY A 240 7.67 11.53 -57.52
C GLY A 240 8.31 11.06 -56.19
N ASP A 241 7.77 11.46 -55.00
CA ASP A 241 8.30 11.06 -53.71
C ASP A 241 7.92 9.59 -53.34
N LYS A 242 8.30 8.66 -54.19
CA LYS A 242 8.43 7.24 -53.84
C LYS A 242 9.64 6.99 -52.93
N GLU A 243 10.54 7.95 -52.79
CA GLU A 243 11.81 7.79 -52.07
C GLU A 243 11.64 7.69 -50.54
N GLY A 244 10.73 8.42 -49.92
CA GLY A 244 10.58 8.40 -48.44
C GLY A 244 10.14 7.05 -47.89
N LYS A 245 9.04 6.48 -48.41
CA LYS A 245 8.52 5.20 -47.91
C LYS A 245 9.35 4.01 -48.42
N THR A 246 9.80 4.05 -49.66
CA THR A 246 10.65 3.02 -50.22
C THR A 246 12.02 2.97 -49.56
N GLY A 247 12.58 4.16 -49.18
CA GLY A 247 13.80 4.23 -48.41
C GLY A 247 13.64 3.65 -46.99
N GLU A 248 12.53 3.98 -46.32
CA GLU A 248 12.21 3.45 -44.99
C GLU A 248 12.01 1.91 -45.01
N ILE A 249 11.31 1.39 -45.99
CA ILE A 249 11.14 -0.06 -46.21
C ILE A 249 12.48 -0.75 -46.44
N ALA A 250 13.34 -0.18 -47.26
CA ALA A 250 14.68 -0.71 -47.50
C ALA A 250 15.54 -0.71 -46.19
N GLU A 251 15.43 0.35 -45.41
CA GLU A 251 16.10 0.42 -44.09
C GLU A 251 15.58 -0.62 -43.10
N LEU A 252 14.24 -0.76 -42.99
CA LEU A 252 13.61 -1.77 -42.15
C LEU A 252 13.98 -3.19 -42.61
N THR A 253 13.97 -3.45 -43.90
CA THR A 253 14.40 -4.75 -44.46
C THR A 253 15.84 -5.08 -44.07
N LYS A 254 16.76 -4.12 -44.21
CA LYS A 254 18.14 -4.28 -43.81
C LYS A 254 18.27 -4.55 -42.30
N LYS A 255 17.56 -3.82 -41.48
CA LYS A 255 17.54 -4.02 -40.02
C LYS A 255 17.02 -5.40 -39.64
N ILE A 256 15.89 -5.83 -40.24
CA ILE A 256 15.31 -7.17 -40.05
C ILE A 256 16.34 -8.25 -40.33
N GLY A 257 17.03 -8.15 -41.47
CA GLY A 257 18.08 -9.13 -41.85
C GLY A 257 19.30 -9.16 -40.95
N GLN A 258 19.58 -8.05 -40.20
CA GLN A 258 20.72 -7.94 -39.29
C GLN A 258 20.42 -8.39 -37.86
N THR A 259 19.16 -8.57 -37.47
CA THR A 259 18.76 -8.90 -36.07
C THR A 259 19.06 -10.34 -35.68
N GLY A 260 19.20 -11.26 -36.64
CA GLY A 260 19.40 -12.68 -36.38
C GLY A 260 18.16 -13.35 -35.77
N MET A 261 16.97 -12.94 -36.21
CA MET A 261 15.70 -13.55 -35.82
C MET A 261 15.64 -15.02 -36.21
N PRO A 262 14.99 -15.89 -35.45
CA PRO A 262 14.64 -17.24 -35.86
C PRO A 262 13.65 -17.19 -37.03
N GLU A 263 13.58 -18.26 -37.82
CA GLU A 263 12.84 -18.30 -39.08
C GLU A 263 11.37 -17.87 -38.94
N HIS A 264 10.67 -18.33 -37.88
CA HIS A 264 9.27 -17.98 -37.66
C HIS A 264 9.08 -16.46 -37.41
N ALA A 265 9.93 -15.84 -36.62
CA ALA A 265 9.86 -14.39 -36.32
C ALA A 265 10.29 -13.55 -37.53
N LEU A 266 11.27 -14.06 -38.32
CA LEU A 266 11.68 -13.43 -39.58
C LEU A 266 10.53 -13.40 -40.59
N GLN A 267 9.83 -14.52 -40.76
CA GLN A 267 8.67 -14.61 -41.66
C GLN A 267 7.53 -13.70 -41.21
N ALA A 268 7.26 -13.64 -39.90
CA ALA A 268 6.28 -12.70 -39.34
C ALA A 268 6.66 -11.23 -39.61
N ALA A 269 7.93 -10.87 -39.38
CA ALA A 269 8.42 -9.53 -39.64
C ALA A 269 8.32 -9.14 -41.14
N LEU A 270 8.70 -10.02 -42.03
CA LEU A 270 8.60 -9.80 -43.47
C LEU A 270 7.15 -9.69 -43.96
N LYS A 271 6.25 -10.52 -43.45
CA LYS A 271 4.81 -10.45 -43.73
C LYS A 271 4.20 -9.12 -43.31
N GLU A 272 4.53 -8.64 -42.10
CA GLU A 272 4.04 -7.34 -41.64
C GLU A 272 4.71 -6.17 -42.39
N LEU A 273 5.95 -6.35 -42.89
CA LEU A 273 6.61 -5.35 -43.72
C LEU A 273 5.92 -5.23 -45.09
N ASP A 274 5.55 -6.37 -45.74
CA ASP A 274 4.74 -6.40 -46.97
C ASP A 274 3.37 -5.74 -46.74
N ARG A 275 2.75 -5.98 -45.58
CA ARG A 275 1.52 -5.30 -45.22
C ARG A 275 1.71 -3.79 -44.99
N TYR A 276 2.82 -3.38 -44.35
CA TYR A 276 3.19 -1.97 -44.18
C TYR A 276 3.35 -1.27 -45.53
N GLU A 277 3.94 -1.95 -46.51
CA GLU A 277 4.09 -1.39 -47.85
C GLU A 277 2.75 -1.08 -48.53
N LYS A 278 1.73 -1.95 -48.34
CA LYS A 278 0.40 -1.84 -48.96
C LYS A 278 -0.53 -0.83 -48.26
N VAL A 279 -0.33 -0.57 -46.99
CA VAL A 279 -1.19 0.34 -46.18
C VAL A 279 -0.77 1.80 -46.39
N PRO A 280 -1.72 2.75 -46.59
CA PRO A 280 -1.39 4.16 -46.69
C PRO A 280 -0.72 4.71 -45.42
N THR A 281 0.31 5.55 -45.57
CA THR A 281 1.05 6.14 -44.44
C THR A 281 0.18 7.01 -43.50
N SER A 282 -0.95 7.51 -44.00
CA SER A 282 -1.91 8.29 -43.23
C SER A 282 -2.85 7.46 -42.36
N SER A 283 -2.84 6.13 -42.51
CA SER A 283 -3.67 5.22 -41.74
C SER A 283 -3.11 5.01 -40.34
N ALA A 284 -3.97 4.98 -39.32
CA ALA A 284 -3.59 4.58 -37.97
C ALA A 284 -3.00 3.16 -37.90
N GLU A 285 -3.44 2.27 -38.79
CA GLU A 285 -2.93 0.91 -38.98
C GLU A 285 -1.46 0.89 -39.36
N SER A 286 -1.02 1.83 -40.23
CA SER A 286 0.38 1.99 -40.60
C SER A 286 1.30 2.20 -39.43
N ALA A 287 0.89 3.04 -38.46
CA ALA A 287 1.65 3.30 -37.23
C ALA A 287 1.72 2.04 -36.32
N VAL A 288 0.63 1.28 -36.25
CA VAL A 288 0.58 0.03 -35.45
C VAL A 288 1.52 -1.02 -36.03
N ILE A 289 1.48 -1.24 -37.35
CA ILE A 289 2.35 -2.21 -38.03
C ILE A 289 3.82 -1.79 -37.90
N ARG A 290 4.13 -0.52 -38.11
CA ARG A 290 5.48 0.01 -37.92
C ARG A 290 6.01 -0.21 -36.52
N ASN A 291 5.23 0.15 -35.49
CA ASN A 291 5.61 -0.06 -34.11
C ASN A 291 5.87 -1.55 -33.82
N TYR A 292 5.07 -2.43 -34.34
CA TYR A 292 5.28 -3.86 -34.18
C TYR A 292 6.60 -4.33 -34.80
N ILE A 293 6.89 -3.92 -36.07
CA ILE A 293 8.18 -4.20 -36.71
C ILE A 293 9.36 -3.64 -35.92
N GLU A 294 9.23 -2.41 -35.42
CA GLU A 294 10.26 -1.77 -34.59
C GLU A 294 10.49 -2.55 -33.26
N TRP A 295 9.44 -3.12 -32.67
CA TRP A 295 9.59 -4.00 -31.51
C TRP A 295 10.34 -5.27 -31.91
N LEU A 296 9.95 -5.98 -32.95
CA LEU A 296 10.65 -7.18 -33.43
C LEU A 296 12.15 -6.90 -33.68
N ILE A 297 12.48 -5.79 -34.34
CA ILE A 297 13.88 -5.37 -34.61
C ILE A 297 14.64 -5.06 -33.30
N SER A 298 13.96 -4.47 -32.29
CA SER A 298 14.62 -3.99 -31.08
C SER A 298 14.88 -5.07 -30.04
N ILE A 299 14.20 -6.21 -30.15
CA ILE A 299 14.40 -7.36 -29.25
C ILE A 299 15.68 -8.11 -29.67
N PRO A 300 16.54 -8.49 -28.73
CA PRO A 300 17.73 -9.29 -29.05
C PRO A 300 17.33 -10.75 -29.34
N TRP A 301 17.57 -11.23 -30.55
CA TRP A 301 17.27 -12.61 -30.93
C TRP A 301 18.49 -13.53 -30.92
N SER A 302 19.67 -13.00 -31.20
CA SER A 302 20.90 -13.79 -31.34
C SER A 302 22.08 -13.22 -30.54
N LYS A 303 22.05 -11.92 -30.25
CA LYS A 303 23.17 -11.23 -29.57
C LYS A 303 23.31 -11.71 -28.14
N LYS A 304 24.46 -12.28 -27.79
CA LYS A 304 24.78 -12.72 -26.42
C LYS A 304 26.04 -12.03 -25.91
N THR A 305 26.17 -11.93 -24.59
CA THR A 305 27.46 -11.67 -23.93
C THR A 305 28.22 -12.98 -23.77
N GLU A 306 29.54 -12.93 -23.81
CA GLU A 306 30.35 -14.09 -23.47
C GLU A 306 30.34 -14.28 -21.96
N ASP A 307 29.91 -15.46 -21.53
CA ASP A 307 29.88 -15.82 -20.13
C ASP A 307 31.28 -16.11 -19.62
N ASP A 308 31.74 -15.37 -18.62
CA ASP A 308 33.00 -15.60 -17.94
C ASP A 308 32.70 -16.13 -16.52
N ILE A 309 32.41 -17.43 -16.43
CA ILE A 309 32.16 -18.09 -15.13
C ILE A 309 33.52 -18.42 -14.50
N ASN A 310 34.14 -17.42 -13.89
CA ASN A 310 35.34 -17.59 -13.08
C ASN A 310 34.98 -17.44 -11.60
N ILE A 311 34.95 -18.57 -10.85
CA ILE A 311 34.56 -18.60 -9.46
C ILE A 311 35.42 -17.69 -8.58
N ASN A 312 36.72 -17.67 -8.78
CA ASN A 312 37.62 -16.81 -8.03
C ASN A 312 37.39 -15.31 -8.29
N ARG A 313 37.01 -14.96 -9.53
CA ARG A 313 36.60 -13.60 -9.88
C ARG A 313 35.25 -13.24 -9.25
N ALA A 314 34.29 -14.16 -9.27
CA ALA A 314 32.97 -13.99 -8.67
C ALA A 314 33.10 -13.77 -7.15
N GLU A 315 33.92 -14.57 -6.47
CA GLU A 315 34.20 -14.43 -5.05
C GLU A 315 34.83 -13.05 -4.74
N LYS A 316 35.82 -12.61 -5.51
CA LYS A 316 36.40 -11.29 -5.33
C LYS A 316 35.41 -10.16 -5.49
N ILE A 317 34.53 -10.20 -6.50
CA ILE A 317 33.50 -9.19 -6.72
C ILE A 317 32.50 -9.19 -5.57
N LEU A 318 32.01 -10.37 -5.17
CA LEU A 318 31.07 -10.50 -4.05
C LEU A 318 31.66 -9.97 -2.75
N ASN A 319 32.95 -10.26 -2.47
CA ASN A 319 33.64 -9.78 -1.27
C ASN A 319 33.96 -8.27 -1.33
N GLN A 320 34.20 -7.74 -2.52
CA GLN A 320 34.42 -6.31 -2.71
C GLN A 320 33.13 -5.50 -2.56
N ASP A 321 31.99 -6.02 -3.05
CA ASP A 321 30.73 -5.29 -3.11
C ASP A 321 29.89 -5.47 -1.84
N HIS A 322 30.12 -6.56 -1.08
CA HIS A 322 29.31 -6.94 0.09
C HIS A 322 30.17 -7.33 1.28
N TYR A 323 29.96 -6.65 2.39
CA TYR A 323 30.58 -7.01 3.66
C TYR A 323 29.74 -8.09 4.37
N GLY A 324 30.38 -9.08 4.97
CA GLY A 324 29.70 -10.22 5.60
C GLY A 324 28.95 -11.10 4.60
N LEU A 325 27.85 -11.70 5.02
CA LEU A 325 26.97 -12.58 4.21
C LEU A 325 27.69 -13.84 3.69
N GLU A 326 28.63 -14.41 4.46
CA GLU A 326 29.51 -15.50 4.01
C GLU A 326 28.70 -16.70 3.49
N LYS A 327 27.70 -17.20 4.25
CA LYS A 327 26.82 -18.31 3.83
C LYS A 327 26.05 -18.01 2.54
N VAL A 328 25.61 -16.76 2.35
CA VAL A 328 24.92 -16.31 1.15
C VAL A 328 25.84 -16.29 -0.07
N LYS A 329 27.06 -15.76 0.10
CA LYS A 329 28.09 -15.74 -0.94
C LYS A 329 28.50 -17.16 -1.34
N GLU A 330 28.76 -18.02 -0.36
CA GLU A 330 29.09 -19.42 -0.61
C GLU A 330 28.02 -20.13 -1.42
N ARG A 331 26.74 -19.98 -1.05
CA ARG A 331 25.62 -20.57 -1.78
C ARG A 331 25.48 -20.04 -3.22
N VAL A 332 25.74 -18.75 -3.43
CA VAL A 332 25.80 -18.17 -4.77
C VAL A 332 26.97 -18.77 -5.58
N LEU A 333 28.13 -18.93 -4.97
CA LEU A 333 29.32 -19.50 -5.65
C LEU A 333 29.09 -20.99 -5.98
N GLU A 334 28.46 -21.78 -5.11
CA GLU A 334 28.04 -23.15 -5.38
C GLU A 334 27.12 -23.22 -6.59
N TYR A 335 26.08 -22.37 -6.62
CA TYR A 335 25.15 -22.28 -7.75
C TYR A 335 25.87 -21.97 -9.07
N LEU A 336 26.80 -20.99 -9.05
CA LEU A 336 27.60 -20.64 -10.22
C LEU A 336 28.54 -21.78 -10.65
N ALA A 337 29.08 -22.54 -9.69
CA ALA A 337 29.93 -23.70 -9.97
C ALA A 337 29.15 -24.82 -10.65
N VAL A 338 27.94 -25.14 -10.19
CA VAL A 338 27.06 -26.13 -10.82
C VAL A 338 26.68 -25.67 -12.23
N GLN A 339 26.34 -24.40 -12.41
CA GLN A 339 26.04 -23.85 -13.74
C GLN A 339 27.23 -23.99 -14.69
N LYS A 340 28.46 -23.76 -14.23
CA LYS A 340 29.67 -23.93 -15.03
C LYS A 340 29.88 -25.39 -15.46
N LEU A 341 29.67 -26.33 -14.56
CA LEU A 341 29.87 -27.75 -14.81
C LEU A 341 28.82 -28.33 -15.77
N THR A 342 27.57 -27.94 -15.57
CA THR A 342 26.44 -28.44 -16.38
C THR A 342 26.29 -27.73 -17.72
N ASN A 343 26.94 -26.58 -17.88
CA ASN A 343 26.76 -25.66 -19.02
C ASN A 343 25.26 -25.37 -19.34
N SER A 344 24.43 -25.39 -18.32
CA SER A 344 22.97 -25.28 -18.40
C SER A 344 22.42 -24.44 -17.24
N LEU A 345 21.43 -23.59 -17.56
CA LEU A 345 20.65 -22.81 -16.59
C LEU A 345 19.43 -23.58 -16.03
N LYS A 346 19.39 -24.90 -16.16
CA LYS A 346 18.26 -25.74 -15.72
C LYS A 346 18.19 -25.97 -14.20
N GLY A 347 18.79 -25.12 -13.40
CA GLY A 347 18.69 -25.16 -11.93
C GLY A 347 17.47 -24.40 -11.40
N PRO A 348 17.16 -24.56 -10.11
CA PRO A 348 16.15 -23.76 -9.46
C PRO A 348 16.50 -22.26 -9.51
N ILE A 349 15.49 -21.41 -9.44
CA ILE A 349 15.67 -19.96 -9.50
C ILE A 349 16.12 -19.46 -8.14
N LEU A 350 17.19 -18.67 -8.11
CA LEU A 350 17.63 -18.07 -6.85
C LEU A 350 16.62 -17.04 -6.33
N CYS A 351 16.08 -17.27 -5.14
CA CYS A 351 15.21 -16.34 -4.45
C CYS A 351 15.91 -15.76 -3.21
N LEU A 352 16.24 -14.48 -3.25
CA LEU A 352 16.86 -13.77 -2.13
C LEU A 352 15.76 -13.25 -1.20
N ALA A 353 15.55 -13.93 -0.08
CA ALA A 353 14.52 -13.62 0.89
C ALA A 353 15.10 -12.89 2.12
N GLY A 354 14.42 -11.86 2.61
CA GLY A 354 14.86 -11.16 3.83
C GLY A 354 14.30 -9.75 3.95
N PRO A 355 14.57 -9.07 5.05
CA PRO A 355 14.03 -7.74 5.33
C PRO A 355 14.49 -6.69 4.30
N PRO A 356 13.80 -5.56 4.21
CA PRO A 356 14.19 -4.49 3.29
C PRO A 356 15.55 -3.88 3.67
N GLY A 357 16.35 -3.54 2.65
CA GLY A 357 17.62 -2.84 2.85
C GLY A 357 18.82 -3.72 3.19
N VAL A 358 18.72 -5.05 3.11
CA VAL A 358 19.83 -5.98 3.35
C VAL A 358 20.69 -6.27 2.10
N GLY A 359 20.47 -5.53 1.00
CA GLY A 359 21.35 -5.64 -0.17
C GLY A 359 20.91 -6.68 -1.22
N LYS A 360 19.68 -7.21 -1.18
CA LYS A 360 19.17 -8.20 -2.18
C LYS A 360 19.40 -7.77 -3.63
N THR A 361 19.00 -6.55 -3.96
CA THR A 361 19.14 -5.99 -5.32
C THR A 361 20.61 -5.75 -5.71
N SER A 362 21.45 -5.33 -4.78
CA SER A 362 22.89 -5.14 -5.04
C SER A 362 23.62 -6.47 -5.25
N LEU A 363 23.24 -7.50 -4.45
CA LEU A 363 23.81 -8.84 -4.61
C LEU A 363 23.49 -9.43 -6.00
N ALA A 364 22.24 -9.31 -6.45
CA ALA A 364 21.87 -9.74 -7.81
C ALA A 364 22.65 -8.99 -8.91
N ARG A 365 22.95 -7.72 -8.70
CA ARG A 365 23.78 -6.94 -9.62
C ARG A 365 25.23 -7.43 -9.62
N SER A 366 25.81 -7.72 -8.46
CA SER A 366 27.17 -8.25 -8.34
C SER A 366 27.29 -9.63 -8.98
N ILE A 367 26.24 -10.49 -8.87
CA ILE A 367 26.16 -11.75 -9.61
C ILE A 367 26.19 -11.49 -11.12
N ALA A 368 25.41 -10.55 -11.65
CA ALA A 368 25.42 -10.21 -13.06
C ALA A 368 26.80 -9.72 -13.53
N THR A 369 27.44 -8.86 -12.73
CA THR A 369 28.79 -8.35 -13.00
C THR A 369 29.82 -9.48 -13.00
N SER A 370 29.73 -10.44 -12.09
CA SER A 370 30.65 -11.58 -12.01
C SER A 370 30.55 -12.52 -13.21
N LEU A 371 29.36 -12.61 -13.82
CA LEU A 371 29.09 -13.39 -15.01
C LEU A 371 29.36 -12.65 -16.33
N ASN A 372 29.72 -11.37 -16.27
CA ASN A 372 29.80 -10.47 -17.43
C ASN A 372 28.49 -10.37 -18.23
N ARG A 373 27.34 -10.45 -17.53
CA ARG A 373 26.00 -10.34 -18.14
C ARG A 373 25.37 -8.99 -17.89
N HIS A 374 24.52 -8.54 -18.79
CA HIS A 374 23.71 -7.35 -18.59
C HIS A 374 22.69 -7.58 -17.48
N PHE A 375 22.49 -6.58 -16.63
CA PHE A 375 21.55 -6.62 -15.52
C PHE A 375 20.27 -5.84 -15.81
N VAL A 376 19.12 -6.49 -15.66
CA VAL A 376 17.81 -5.87 -15.81
C VAL A 376 17.01 -6.10 -14.54
N ARG A 377 16.42 -5.04 -13.99
CA ARG A 377 15.51 -5.11 -12.85
C ARG A 377 14.08 -4.87 -13.32
N ILE A 378 13.19 -5.78 -12.94
CA ILE A 378 11.74 -5.69 -13.13
C ILE A 378 11.09 -5.72 -11.75
N SER A 379 10.36 -4.67 -11.39
CA SER A 379 9.56 -4.68 -10.15
C SER A 379 8.23 -5.37 -10.42
N LEU A 380 7.92 -6.39 -9.63
CA LEU A 380 6.64 -7.10 -9.65
C LEU A 380 5.67 -6.59 -8.57
N GLY A 381 6.14 -5.68 -7.70
CA GLY A 381 5.32 -5.06 -6.68
C GLY A 381 4.17 -4.24 -7.29
N GLY A 382 2.93 -4.63 -6.96
CA GLY A 382 1.73 -3.96 -7.46
C GLY A 382 1.21 -4.46 -8.81
N VAL A 383 1.86 -5.46 -9.41
CA VAL A 383 1.34 -6.17 -10.61
C VAL A 383 0.10 -6.97 -10.21
N ARG A 384 -0.99 -6.77 -10.96
CA ARG A 384 -2.30 -7.42 -10.72
C ARG A 384 -2.87 -8.10 -11.94
N ASP A 385 -2.41 -7.69 -13.12
CA ASP A 385 -2.92 -8.16 -14.42
C ASP A 385 -1.82 -8.97 -15.14
N GLU A 386 -2.21 -10.14 -15.64
CA GLU A 386 -1.34 -11.00 -16.45
C GLU A 386 -0.76 -10.26 -17.67
N SER A 387 -1.52 -9.33 -18.23
CA SER A 387 -1.09 -8.54 -19.39
C SER A 387 0.12 -7.65 -19.11
N GLU A 388 0.40 -7.30 -17.85
CA GLU A 388 1.65 -6.61 -17.51
C GLU A 388 2.88 -7.50 -17.74
N ILE A 389 2.75 -8.83 -17.61
CA ILE A 389 3.84 -9.79 -17.83
C ILE A 389 3.91 -10.21 -19.30
N ARG A 390 2.74 -10.57 -19.88
CA ARG A 390 2.61 -11.14 -21.24
C ARG A 390 2.24 -10.12 -22.32
N GLY A 391 2.02 -8.85 -21.97
CA GLY A 391 1.62 -7.81 -22.91
C GLY A 391 0.13 -7.86 -23.27
N HIS A 392 -0.31 -6.83 -23.98
CA HIS A 392 -1.67 -6.70 -24.48
C HIS A 392 -1.72 -7.08 -25.96
N ARG A 393 -2.82 -7.66 -26.39
CA ARG A 393 -3.02 -7.94 -27.82
C ARG A 393 -2.92 -6.65 -28.64
N ARG A 394 -2.16 -6.68 -29.72
CA ARG A 394 -1.86 -5.51 -30.59
C ARG A 394 -3.08 -4.81 -31.21
N THR A 395 -4.27 -5.44 -31.15
CA THR A 395 -5.53 -4.85 -31.61
C THR A 395 -6.03 -3.70 -30.76
N TYR A 396 -5.54 -3.56 -29.53
CA TYR A 396 -5.93 -2.46 -28.63
C TYR A 396 -5.08 -1.22 -28.87
N VAL A 397 -5.72 -0.04 -28.82
CA VAL A 397 -4.99 1.24 -28.92
C VAL A 397 -4.09 1.40 -27.69
N GLY A 398 -2.81 1.64 -27.94
CA GLY A 398 -1.81 1.77 -26.86
C GLY A 398 -1.25 0.44 -26.34
N ALA A 399 -1.54 -0.69 -27.02
CA ALA A 399 -0.96 -1.97 -26.69
C ALA A 399 0.58 -1.93 -26.71
N MET A 400 1.19 -2.63 -25.77
CA MET A 400 2.65 -2.79 -25.66
C MET A 400 2.99 -4.22 -25.23
N PRO A 401 4.21 -4.71 -25.58
CA PRO A 401 4.71 -5.97 -25.03
C PRO A 401 4.77 -5.97 -23.51
N GLY A 402 4.72 -7.14 -22.91
CA GLY A 402 4.87 -7.33 -21.48
C GLY A 402 6.23 -6.92 -20.93
N ARG A 403 6.31 -6.79 -19.62
CA ARG A 403 7.54 -6.35 -18.92
C ARG A 403 8.75 -7.25 -19.19
N ILE A 404 8.53 -8.53 -19.48
CA ILE A 404 9.61 -9.47 -19.81
C ILE A 404 10.25 -9.08 -21.14
N ILE A 405 9.48 -8.93 -22.20
CA ILE A 405 9.98 -8.52 -23.53
C ILE A 405 10.57 -7.11 -23.50
N GLN A 406 9.94 -6.18 -22.79
CA GLN A 406 10.51 -4.84 -22.57
C GLN A 406 11.87 -4.91 -21.86
N GLY A 407 12.01 -5.80 -20.89
CA GLY A 407 13.24 -6.07 -20.20
C GLY A 407 14.32 -6.65 -21.13
N MET A 408 13.97 -7.57 -22.02
CA MET A 408 14.88 -8.13 -23.01
C MET A 408 15.38 -7.06 -23.98
N LYS A 409 14.49 -6.19 -24.47
CA LYS A 409 14.89 -5.02 -25.27
C LYS A 409 15.89 -4.13 -24.53
N LYS A 410 15.64 -3.85 -23.24
CA LYS A 410 16.54 -3.04 -22.39
C LYS A 410 17.90 -3.71 -22.18
N ALA A 411 17.91 -5.03 -22.04
CA ALA A 411 19.13 -5.82 -21.90
C ALA A 411 19.99 -5.78 -23.17
N GLY A 412 19.35 -5.82 -24.35
CA GLY A 412 20.02 -5.87 -25.65
C GLY A 412 20.80 -7.16 -25.92
N THR A 413 20.63 -8.19 -25.08
CA THR A 413 21.26 -9.52 -25.19
C THR A 413 20.29 -10.61 -24.78
N ILE A 414 20.47 -11.85 -25.27
CA ILE A 414 19.61 -13.00 -25.00
C ILE A 414 19.88 -13.68 -23.65
N ASN A 415 21.01 -13.39 -23.03
CA ASN A 415 21.48 -14.01 -21.78
C ASN A 415 21.69 -13.00 -20.62
N PRO A 416 20.77 -12.06 -20.39
CA PRO A 416 20.88 -11.16 -19.25
C PRO A 416 20.64 -11.87 -17.92
N VAL A 417 20.95 -11.17 -16.82
CA VAL A 417 20.42 -11.47 -15.49
C VAL A 417 19.20 -10.60 -15.24
N PHE A 418 18.06 -11.24 -15.02
CA PHE A 418 16.80 -10.58 -14.67
C PHE A 418 16.57 -10.66 -13.17
N LEU A 419 16.47 -9.52 -12.54
CA LEU A 419 16.01 -9.41 -11.17
C LEU A 419 14.50 -9.15 -11.14
N LEU A 420 13.75 -10.12 -10.65
CA LEU A 420 12.32 -10.06 -10.37
C LEU A 420 12.13 -9.57 -8.94
N ASP A 421 12.01 -8.25 -8.79
CA ASP A 421 12.03 -7.61 -7.49
C ASP A 421 10.63 -7.56 -6.86
N GLU A 422 10.53 -7.87 -5.56
CA GLU A 422 9.30 -7.87 -4.78
C GLU A 422 8.23 -8.86 -5.31
N ILE A 423 8.63 -10.10 -5.61
CA ILE A 423 7.71 -11.15 -6.11
C ILE A 423 6.60 -11.48 -5.09
N ASP A 424 6.85 -11.27 -3.81
CA ASP A 424 5.93 -11.44 -2.69
C ASP A 424 4.79 -10.40 -2.66
N LYS A 425 4.87 -9.36 -3.48
CA LYS A 425 3.86 -8.29 -3.57
C LYS A 425 2.99 -8.37 -4.82
N MET A 426 3.09 -9.43 -5.59
CA MET A 426 2.12 -9.72 -6.64
C MET A 426 0.79 -10.10 -6.00
N SER A 427 -0.30 -9.65 -6.57
CA SER A 427 -1.65 -10.01 -6.13
C SER A 427 -2.47 -10.45 -7.33
N SER A 428 -3.27 -11.52 -7.16
CA SER A 428 -4.29 -11.90 -8.13
C SER A 428 -5.59 -11.15 -7.84
N ASP A 429 -6.27 -10.70 -8.87
CA ASP A 429 -7.64 -10.22 -8.79
C ASP A 429 -8.51 -10.89 -9.88
N PHE A 430 -9.77 -10.48 -10.01
CA PHE A 430 -10.69 -11.03 -11.02
C PHE A 430 -10.30 -10.71 -12.48
N ARG A 431 -9.22 -9.94 -12.72
CA ARG A 431 -8.72 -9.59 -14.07
C ARG A 431 -7.62 -10.53 -14.57
N GLY A 432 -7.07 -11.37 -13.72
CA GLY A 432 -6.06 -12.33 -14.09
C GLY A 432 -5.17 -12.78 -12.94
N ASP A 433 -4.36 -13.78 -13.22
CA ASP A 433 -3.37 -14.31 -12.29
C ASP A 433 -1.95 -14.13 -12.84
N PRO A 434 -1.24 -13.05 -12.45
CA PRO A 434 0.13 -12.81 -12.87
C PRO A 434 1.09 -13.90 -12.40
N SER A 435 0.73 -14.67 -11.34
CA SER A 435 1.55 -15.78 -10.86
C SER A 435 1.60 -16.91 -11.87
N SER A 436 0.49 -17.20 -12.55
CA SER A 436 0.44 -18.21 -13.64
C SER A 436 1.30 -17.79 -14.83
N ALA A 437 1.28 -16.50 -15.20
CA ALA A 437 2.18 -15.99 -16.25
C ALA A 437 3.66 -16.10 -15.84
N MET A 438 3.97 -15.84 -14.57
CA MET A 438 5.32 -15.99 -14.05
C MET A 438 5.78 -17.45 -14.00
N LEU A 439 4.90 -18.42 -13.79
CA LEU A 439 5.24 -19.83 -13.87
C LEU A 439 5.76 -20.21 -15.27
N GLU A 440 5.13 -19.72 -16.35
CA GLU A 440 5.61 -19.96 -17.71
C GLU A 440 6.99 -19.32 -17.96
N VAL A 441 7.21 -18.12 -17.46
CA VAL A 441 8.50 -17.41 -17.57
C VAL A 441 9.62 -18.15 -16.85
N LEU A 442 9.30 -18.71 -15.67
CA LEU A 442 10.28 -19.28 -14.75
C LEU A 442 10.49 -20.79 -14.93
N ASP A 443 9.55 -21.49 -15.57
CA ASP A 443 9.67 -22.91 -15.82
C ASP A 443 10.65 -23.19 -16.98
N PRO A 444 11.76 -23.90 -16.73
CA PRO A 444 12.75 -24.21 -17.79
C PRO A 444 12.20 -25.04 -18.95
N GLU A 445 11.08 -25.75 -18.75
CA GLU A 445 10.45 -26.56 -19.81
C GLU A 445 9.56 -25.69 -20.70
N GLN A 446 8.97 -24.61 -20.18
CA GLN A 446 8.03 -23.74 -20.87
C GLN A 446 8.70 -22.47 -21.41
N ASN A 447 9.69 -21.92 -20.72
CA ASN A 447 10.29 -20.62 -21.01
C ASN A 447 11.02 -20.53 -22.37
N ARG A 448 11.34 -21.67 -22.98
CA ARG A 448 11.87 -21.71 -24.36
C ARG A 448 10.88 -21.24 -25.39
N ASN A 449 9.59 -21.39 -25.13
CA ASN A 449 8.50 -21.05 -26.01
C ASN A 449 7.63 -19.97 -25.39
N PHE A 450 8.23 -19.04 -24.64
CA PHE A 450 7.49 -17.94 -24.04
C PHE A 450 6.77 -17.13 -25.09
N SER A 451 5.47 -16.92 -24.91
CA SER A 451 4.63 -16.18 -25.85
C SER A 451 4.09 -14.89 -25.22
N ASP A 452 4.52 -13.76 -25.75
CA ASP A 452 3.97 -12.45 -25.42
C ASP A 452 2.79 -12.14 -26.34
N HIS A 453 1.68 -11.64 -25.79
CA HIS A 453 0.45 -11.39 -26.53
C HIS A 453 0.55 -10.25 -27.57
N TYR A 454 1.53 -9.35 -27.40
CA TYR A 454 1.79 -8.29 -28.36
C TYR A 454 2.68 -8.78 -29.51
N ILE A 455 3.74 -9.51 -29.15
CA ILE A 455 4.71 -10.01 -30.12
C ILE A 455 4.11 -11.18 -30.93
N GLU A 456 3.27 -12.01 -30.29
CA GLU A 456 2.61 -13.21 -30.86
C GLU A 456 3.58 -14.27 -31.41
N GLU A 457 4.89 -14.02 -31.33
CA GLU A 457 5.96 -14.94 -31.69
C GLU A 457 6.63 -15.53 -30.47
N THR A 458 7.05 -16.79 -30.55
CA THR A 458 7.75 -17.46 -29.47
C THR A 458 9.13 -16.87 -29.23
N TYR A 459 9.48 -16.64 -27.98
CA TYR A 459 10.75 -16.09 -27.57
C TYR A 459 11.45 -16.99 -26.55
N ASP A 460 12.71 -17.36 -26.84
CA ASP A 460 13.50 -18.27 -25.99
C ASP A 460 14.11 -17.52 -24.80
N LEU A 461 13.57 -17.74 -23.61
CA LEU A 461 14.08 -17.22 -22.33
C LEU A 461 15.02 -18.20 -21.61
N SER A 462 15.33 -19.38 -22.18
CA SER A 462 16.13 -20.41 -21.50
C SER A 462 17.57 -20.01 -21.19
N LYS A 463 18.06 -18.93 -21.83
CA LYS A 463 19.40 -18.37 -21.59
C LYS A 463 19.41 -17.23 -20.57
N VAL A 464 18.24 -16.79 -20.12
CA VAL A 464 18.08 -15.74 -19.11
C VAL A 464 18.30 -16.34 -17.75
N MET A 465 19.12 -15.68 -16.92
CA MET A 465 19.25 -16.05 -15.52
C MET A 465 18.25 -15.21 -14.70
N PHE A 466 17.25 -15.87 -14.12
CA PHE A 466 16.28 -15.21 -13.24
C PHE A 466 16.74 -15.27 -11.79
N ILE A 467 16.66 -14.14 -11.11
CA ILE A 467 16.86 -14.01 -9.66
C ILE A 467 15.62 -13.31 -9.12
N ALA A 468 14.98 -13.87 -8.10
CA ALA A 468 13.84 -13.26 -7.43
C ALA A 468 14.26 -12.60 -6.11
N THR A 469 13.51 -11.59 -5.67
CA THR A 469 13.60 -11.08 -4.29
C THR A 469 12.25 -11.08 -3.61
N ALA A 470 12.25 -11.39 -2.33
CA ALA A 470 11.07 -11.36 -1.48
C ALA A 470 11.39 -10.78 -0.10
N ASN A 471 10.41 -10.15 0.52
CA ASN A 471 10.50 -9.78 1.93
C ASN A 471 9.76 -10.79 2.81
N ASN A 472 8.67 -11.37 2.31
CA ASN A 472 7.88 -12.38 3.01
C ASN A 472 7.59 -13.56 2.09
N LEU A 473 8.09 -14.74 2.45
CA LEU A 473 7.87 -15.97 1.67
C LEU A 473 6.44 -16.50 1.75
N ALA A 474 5.74 -16.25 2.86
CA ALA A 474 4.39 -16.76 3.08
C ALA A 474 3.33 -16.22 2.09
N THR A 475 3.62 -15.10 1.43
CA THR A 475 2.72 -14.48 0.45
C THR A 475 2.97 -14.94 -0.98
N ILE A 476 4.04 -15.71 -1.21
CA ILE A 476 4.35 -16.26 -2.53
C ILE A 476 3.54 -17.55 -2.74
N PRO A 477 2.85 -17.71 -3.88
CA PRO A 477 2.14 -18.94 -4.19
C PRO A 477 3.06 -20.17 -4.18
N ALA A 478 2.60 -21.27 -3.58
CA ALA A 478 3.37 -22.50 -3.44
C ALA A 478 3.97 -23.02 -4.76
N PRO A 479 3.27 -23.01 -5.91
CA PRO A 479 3.86 -23.46 -7.18
C PRO A 479 5.07 -22.65 -7.65
N LEU A 480 5.15 -21.36 -7.27
CA LEU A 480 6.33 -20.53 -7.54
C LEU A 480 7.47 -20.86 -6.56
N LEU A 481 7.15 -21.06 -5.28
CA LEU A 481 8.14 -21.43 -4.25
C LEU A 481 8.82 -22.75 -4.58
N ASP A 482 8.10 -23.74 -5.07
CA ASP A 482 8.63 -25.06 -5.45
C ASP A 482 9.70 -24.99 -6.55
N ARG A 483 9.75 -23.93 -7.32
CA ARG A 483 10.74 -23.68 -8.38
C ARG A 483 11.91 -22.83 -7.93
N MET A 484 11.89 -22.38 -6.66
CA MET A 484 12.88 -21.43 -6.14
C MET A 484 13.82 -22.09 -5.14
N GLU A 485 15.10 -21.79 -5.27
CA GLU A 485 16.08 -22.01 -4.23
C GLU A 485 16.15 -20.78 -3.32
N ILE A 486 15.67 -20.93 -2.09
CA ILE A 486 15.54 -19.83 -1.15
C ILE A 486 16.87 -19.60 -0.43
N ILE A 487 17.42 -18.41 -0.60
CA ILE A 487 18.59 -17.93 0.15
C ILE A 487 18.12 -16.85 1.12
N THR A 488 18.07 -17.18 2.40
CA THR A 488 17.65 -16.23 3.43
C THR A 488 18.79 -15.27 3.78
N ILE A 489 18.52 -13.98 3.64
CA ILE A 489 19.43 -12.90 4.02
C ILE A 489 18.89 -12.25 5.29
N ALA A 490 19.62 -12.46 6.39
CA ALA A 490 19.29 -11.86 7.68
C ALA A 490 19.63 -10.36 7.75
N GLY A 491 19.21 -9.71 8.82
CA GLY A 491 19.66 -8.35 9.13
C GLY A 491 21.13 -8.28 9.50
N TYR A 492 21.65 -7.06 9.51
CA TYR A 492 23.04 -6.78 9.88
C TYR A 492 23.17 -6.42 11.37
N THR A 493 24.31 -6.83 11.97
CA THR A 493 24.75 -6.35 13.28
C THR A 493 25.14 -4.87 13.21
N GLU A 494 25.29 -4.24 14.38
CA GLU A 494 25.73 -2.83 14.44
C GLU A 494 27.12 -2.64 13.83
N LEU A 495 28.07 -3.55 14.10
CA LEU A 495 29.41 -3.52 13.55
C LEU A 495 29.41 -3.70 12.03
N GLU A 496 28.63 -4.67 11.51
CA GLU A 496 28.46 -4.84 10.05
C GLU A 496 27.89 -3.57 9.41
N LYS A 497 26.89 -2.92 10.04
CA LYS A 497 26.33 -1.66 9.55
C LYS A 497 27.36 -0.53 9.52
N VAL A 498 28.26 -0.45 10.52
CA VAL A 498 29.34 0.53 10.53
C VAL A 498 30.30 0.28 9.36
N HIS A 499 30.71 -0.97 9.14
CA HIS A 499 31.57 -1.35 8.02
C HIS A 499 30.91 -1.05 6.66
N ILE A 500 29.66 -1.50 6.47
CA ILE A 500 28.89 -1.26 5.24
C ILE A 500 28.75 0.25 5.00
N CYS A 501 28.48 1.02 6.05
CA CYS A 501 28.34 2.47 5.94
C CYS A 501 29.64 3.13 5.50
N ARG A 502 30.76 2.80 6.16
CA ARG A 502 32.06 3.40 5.88
C ARG A 502 32.58 3.04 4.49
N ASP A 503 32.46 1.76 4.10
CA ASP A 503 33.13 1.23 2.92
C ASP A 503 32.27 1.35 1.64
N HIS A 504 30.93 1.39 1.78
CA HIS A 504 30.01 1.40 0.62
C HIS A 504 29.06 2.60 0.61
N LEU A 505 28.30 2.85 1.71
CA LEU A 505 27.24 3.86 1.67
C LEU A 505 27.78 5.29 1.65
N LEU A 506 28.73 5.57 2.51
CA LEU A 506 29.29 6.92 2.63
C LEU A 506 30.05 7.36 1.37
N PRO A 507 30.93 6.55 0.76
CA PRO A 507 31.57 6.88 -0.51
C PRO A 507 30.56 7.13 -1.64
N LYS A 508 29.50 6.30 -1.72
CA LYS A 508 28.42 6.46 -2.69
C LYS A 508 27.71 7.80 -2.47
N GLN A 509 27.29 8.09 -1.24
CA GLN A 509 26.56 9.32 -0.91
C GLN A 509 27.42 10.58 -1.09
N ILE A 510 28.73 10.52 -0.83
CA ILE A 510 29.67 11.60 -1.12
C ILE A 510 29.66 11.90 -2.63
N ALA A 511 29.77 10.89 -3.48
CA ALA A 511 29.77 11.05 -4.92
C ALA A 511 28.41 11.56 -5.46
N GLU A 512 27.29 11.00 -5.01
CA GLU A 512 25.95 11.39 -5.43
C GLU A 512 25.57 12.83 -5.05
N ASN A 513 26.14 13.35 -3.95
CA ASN A 513 25.91 14.73 -3.52
C ASN A 513 27.00 15.73 -4.00
N GLY A 514 27.86 15.32 -4.95
CA GLY A 514 28.87 16.20 -5.56
C GLY A 514 30.02 16.59 -4.63
N LEU A 515 30.21 15.87 -3.53
CA LEU A 515 31.34 16.07 -2.63
C LEU A 515 32.55 15.25 -3.09
N THR A 516 33.77 15.71 -2.78
CA THR A 516 34.99 14.96 -3.07
C THR A 516 35.51 14.27 -1.82
N LYS A 517 36.29 13.18 -2.00
CA LYS A 517 36.95 12.50 -0.91
C LYS A 517 37.88 13.49 -0.18
N GLY A 518 37.73 13.61 1.14
CA GLY A 518 38.48 14.55 1.98
C GLY A 518 37.73 15.80 2.44
N ILE A 519 36.63 16.17 1.77
CA ILE A 519 35.76 17.28 2.23
C ILE A 519 34.91 16.83 3.43
N LEU A 520 34.35 15.63 3.38
CA LEU A 520 33.56 15.04 4.46
C LEU A 520 34.30 13.80 5.00
N GLN A 521 34.42 13.74 6.31
CA GLN A 521 34.86 12.56 7.05
C GLN A 521 33.83 12.27 8.15
N VAL A 522 33.34 11.06 8.21
CA VAL A 522 32.46 10.59 9.30
C VAL A 522 33.20 9.52 10.06
N ARG A 523 33.36 9.68 11.36
CA ARG A 523 34.03 8.70 12.22
C ARG A 523 33.16 7.50 12.52
N ASP A 524 33.75 6.36 12.82
CA ASP A 524 33.04 5.12 13.12
C ASP A 524 32.18 5.25 14.39
N ASP A 525 32.63 6.01 15.40
CA ASP A 525 31.86 6.36 16.59
C ASP A 525 30.57 7.12 16.25
N ALA A 526 30.65 8.06 15.31
CA ALA A 526 29.48 8.80 14.83
C ALA A 526 28.55 7.90 14.02
N ILE A 527 29.07 7.01 13.16
CA ILE A 527 28.26 6.04 12.41
C ILE A 527 27.52 5.12 13.39
N LEU A 528 28.22 4.59 14.42
CA LEU A 528 27.61 3.75 15.44
C LEU A 528 26.49 4.49 16.19
N LYS A 529 26.70 5.76 16.53
CA LYS A 529 25.66 6.60 17.15
C LYS A 529 24.48 6.80 16.21
N VAL A 530 24.69 6.94 14.90
CA VAL A 530 23.58 6.99 13.91
C VAL A 530 22.82 5.67 13.91
N VAL A 531 23.49 4.53 13.88
CA VAL A 531 22.88 3.21 13.92
C VAL A 531 21.99 3.06 15.16
N ARG A 532 22.48 3.44 16.32
CA ARG A 532 21.81 3.25 17.63
C ARG A 532 20.67 4.21 17.90
N TYR A 533 20.83 5.47 17.53
CA TYR A 533 19.90 6.54 17.98
C TYR A 533 19.09 7.18 16.86
N TYR A 534 19.42 6.94 15.58
CA TYR A 534 18.71 7.56 14.46
C TYR A 534 18.10 6.56 13.48
N THR A 535 18.39 5.26 13.66
CA THR A 535 17.83 4.20 12.81
C THR A 535 17.27 3.05 13.63
N ARG A 536 16.21 2.40 13.14
CA ARG A 536 15.64 1.15 13.70
C ARG A 536 15.22 0.29 12.52
N GLU A 537 16.15 -0.53 12.03
CA GLU A 537 15.97 -1.36 10.84
C GLU A 537 16.92 -2.56 10.86
N ALA A 538 16.50 -3.67 10.20
CA ALA A 538 17.37 -4.83 10.01
C ALA A 538 18.48 -4.55 8.99
N GLY A 539 18.15 -3.84 7.91
CA GLY A 539 19.08 -3.48 6.84
C GLY A 539 19.81 -2.16 7.08
N VAL A 540 20.16 -1.47 6.00
CA VAL A 540 20.94 -0.21 6.01
C VAL A 540 20.29 0.93 5.23
N ARG A 541 18.99 0.81 4.86
CA ARG A 541 18.31 1.81 4.03
C ARG A 541 18.07 3.14 4.74
N SER A 542 17.69 3.09 6.02
CA SER A 542 17.55 4.30 6.83
C SER A 542 18.92 4.91 7.16
N LEU A 543 19.93 4.07 7.41
CA LEU A 543 21.30 4.51 7.60
C LEU A 543 21.82 5.27 6.36
N GLU A 544 21.61 4.74 5.17
CA GLU A 544 21.94 5.43 3.92
C GLU A 544 21.26 6.80 3.81
N ARG A 545 19.96 6.90 4.18
CA ARG A 545 19.24 8.18 4.19
C ARG A 545 19.82 9.19 5.19
N GLN A 546 20.27 8.72 6.37
CA GLN A 546 20.93 9.60 7.33
C GLN A 546 22.29 10.10 6.80
N MET A 547 23.08 9.21 6.16
CA MET A 547 24.34 9.60 5.51
C MET A 547 24.08 10.61 4.38
N ALA A 548 23.07 10.40 3.54
CA ALA A 548 22.66 11.35 2.51
C ALA A 548 22.29 12.72 3.11
N THR A 549 21.63 12.75 4.28
CA THR A 549 21.29 13.99 4.98
C THR A 549 22.54 14.71 5.48
N ILE A 550 23.49 13.99 6.04
CA ILE A 550 24.80 14.55 6.44
C ILE A 550 25.53 15.13 5.22
N CYS A 551 25.58 14.39 4.10
CA CYS A 551 26.21 14.84 2.86
C CYS A 551 25.57 16.12 2.33
N ARG A 552 24.21 16.20 2.26
CA ARG A 552 23.50 17.39 1.79
C ARG A 552 23.78 18.62 2.67
N LYS A 553 23.75 18.46 4.01
CA LYS A 553 24.04 19.57 4.93
C LYS A 553 25.51 20.01 4.81
N THR A 554 26.43 19.06 4.66
CA THR A 554 27.84 19.35 4.39
C THR A 554 28.00 20.12 3.08
N ALA A 555 27.35 19.69 2.00
CA ALA A 555 27.39 20.39 0.72
C ALA A 555 26.91 21.85 0.87
N LYS A 556 25.83 22.09 1.63
CA LYS A 556 25.36 23.44 1.93
C LYS A 556 26.43 24.30 2.63
N ILE A 557 27.10 23.76 3.67
CA ILE A 557 28.16 24.47 4.41
C ILE A 557 29.35 24.81 3.52
N ILE A 558 29.74 23.88 2.64
CA ILE A 558 30.87 24.08 1.71
C ILE A 558 30.51 25.14 0.66
N VAL A 559 29.31 25.05 0.06
CA VAL A 559 28.90 26.06 -0.96
C VAL A 559 28.70 27.44 -0.34
N ALA A 560 28.25 27.53 0.91
CA ALA A 560 28.18 28.80 1.65
C ALA A 560 29.57 29.38 2.02
N GLY A 561 30.67 28.64 1.80
CA GLY A 561 31.99 29.10 2.13
C GLY A 561 32.34 29.08 3.63
N GLU A 562 31.45 28.51 4.47
CA GLU A 562 31.64 28.51 5.93
C GLU A 562 32.81 27.64 6.37
N LYS A 563 33.02 26.49 5.71
CA LYS A 563 34.10 25.54 6.01
C LYS A 563 34.65 24.92 4.71
N LYS A 564 35.93 24.57 4.68
CA LYS A 564 36.53 23.81 3.57
C LYS A 564 36.48 22.30 3.78
N ARG A 565 36.34 21.84 5.02
CA ARG A 565 36.28 20.43 5.42
C ARG A 565 35.34 20.27 6.63
N VAL A 566 34.60 19.18 6.67
CA VAL A 566 33.70 18.83 7.76
C VAL A 566 34.09 17.44 8.29
N ILE A 567 34.26 17.34 9.60
CA ILE A 567 34.46 16.06 10.29
C ILE A 567 33.25 15.83 11.21
N ILE A 568 32.57 14.74 11.01
CA ILE A 568 31.46 14.32 11.85
C ILE A 568 31.95 13.37 12.92
N THR A 569 31.65 13.73 14.15
CA THR A 569 31.94 12.99 15.37
C THR A 569 30.67 12.76 16.16
N GLU A 570 30.71 11.93 17.17
CA GLU A 570 29.58 11.71 18.06
C GLU A 570 29.02 13.01 18.67
N LYS A 571 29.89 13.99 18.94
CA LYS A 571 29.53 15.25 19.64
C LYS A 571 28.76 16.24 18.74
N ASN A 572 29.11 16.34 17.46
CA ASN A 572 28.49 17.32 16.55
C ASN A 572 27.40 16.69 15.65
N LEU A 573 27.08 15.42 15.83
CA LEU A 573 26.10 14.70 15.02
C LEU A 573 24.70 15.36 15.08
N GLU A 574 24.33 15.89 16.25
CA GLU A 574 23.00 16.52 16.44
C GLU A 574 22.82 17.79 15.61
N GLU A 575 23.88 18.51 15.26
CA GLU A 575 23.81 19.66 14.34
C GLU A 575 23.35 19.24 12.93
N PHE A 576 23.69 18.00 12.54
CA PHE A 576 23.38 17.46 11.24
C PHE A 576 22.06 16.67 11.20
N LEU A 577 21.74 15.89 12.21
CA LEU A 577 20.58 14.99 12.21
C LEU A 577 19.47 15.41 13.16
N GLY A 578 19.70 16.42 14.01
CA GLY A 578 18.80 16.82 15.08
C GLY A 578 18.89 15.90 16.30
N LYS A 579 17.95 16.02 17.22
CA LYS A 579 17.91 15.19 18.44
C LYS A 579 17.75 13.71 18.12
N PRO A 580 18.33 12.80 18.93
CA PRO A 580 18.13 11.36 18.83
C PRO A 580 16.64 10.99 18.74
N ARG A 581 16.31 10.07 17.86
CA ARG A 581 14.92 9.63 17.64
C ARG A 581 14.56 8.39 18.45
N PHE A 582 15.56 7.57 18.74
CA PHE A 582 15.42 6.32 19.46
C PHE A 582 16.27 6.36 20.72
N ARG A 583 15.83 5.61 21.72
CA ARG A 583 16.63 5.36 22.92
C ARG A 583 17.31 4.00 22.74
N TYR A 584 18.59 3.92 23.08
CA TYR A 584 19.39 2.71 23.02
C TYR A 584 19.58 2.16 24.43
N GLY A 585 19.57 0.82 24.58
CA GLY A 585 19.83 0.19 25.89
C GLY A 585 18.66 0.33 26.88
N MET A 586 17.43 0.22 26.42
CA MET A 586 16.25 0.20 27.31
C MET A 586 15.94 -1.22 27.83
N ALA A 587 16.93 -1.95 28.32
CA ALA A 587 16.63 -2.87 29.40
C ALA A 587 16.10 -2.05 30.58
N GLU A 588 15.06 -2.53 31.27
CA GLU A 588 14.54 -1.85 32.47
C GLU A 588 15.68 -1.49 33.42
N ALA A 589 15.57 -0.33 34.07
CA ALA A 589 16.60 0.10 35.01
C ALA A 589 16.68 -0.80 36.26
N GLU A 590 15.59 -1.49 36.56
CA GLU A 590 15.42 -2.34 37.76
C GLU A 590 14.67 -3.62 37.43
N ASP A 591 14.87 -4.65 38.25
CA ASP A 591 14.10 -5.88 38.20
C ASP A 591 12.66 -5.62 38.66
N GLN A 592 11.67 -5.99 37.87
CA GLN A 592 10.27 -5.65 38.14
C GLN A 592 9.39 -6.90 38.29
N VAL A 593 8.36 -6.77 39.13
CA VAL A 593 7.32 -7.79 39.27
C VAL A 593 6.29 -7.60 38.15
N GLY A 594 5.97 -8.69 37.46
CA GLY A 594 4.96 -8.69 36.41
C GLY A 594 5.39 -8.09 35.08
N VAL A 595 6.67 -7.74 34.89
CA VAL A 595 7.19 -7.17 33.64
C VAL A 595 8.27 -8.08 33.07
N ALA A 596 8.03 -8.65 31.87
CA ALA A 596 8.96 -9.54 31.19
C ALA A 596 9.35 -9.02 29.80
N THR A 597 10.59 -9.24 29.40
CA THR A 597 11.09 -8.88 28.08
C THR A 597 11.03 -10.07 27.14
N GLY A 598 10.14 -10.01 26.16
CA GLY A 598 10.05 -10.96 25.06
C GLY A 598 10.87 -10.52 23.84
N LEU A 599 11.20 -11.45 22.97
CA LEU A 599 11.90 -11.20 21.72
C LEU A 599 10.96 -11.47 20.55
N ALA A 600 10.75 -10.47 19.73
CA ALA A 600 9.88 -10.50 18.56
C ALA A 600 10.67 -10.39 17.26
N TYR A 601 10.06 -10.89 16.17
CA TYR A 601 10.53 -10.69 14.81
C TYR A 601 9.47 -9.91 14.04
N THR A 602 9.90 -8.88 13.33
CA THR A 602 9.04 -8.01 12.51
C THR A 602 9.59 -7.89 11.09
N THR A 603 8.81 -7.32 10.18
CA THR A 603 9.25 -7.06 8.81
C THR A 603 10.46 -6.09 8.72
N VAL A 604 10.75 -5.37 9.80
CA VAL A 604 11.94 -4.47 9.89
C VAL A 604 13.09 -5.09 10.68
N GLY A 605 12.95 -6.33 11.14
CA GLY A 605 13.94 -7.09 11.90
C GLY A 605 13.48 -7.48 13.30
N GLY A 606 14.42 -7.95 14.12
CA GLY A 606 14.16 -8.29 15.50
C GLY A 606 13.89 -7.06 16.37
N ASP A 607 13.02 -7.23 17.36
CA ASP A 607 12.66 -6.21 18.33
C ASP A 607 12.46 -6.82 19.72
N THR A 608 12.57 -6.00 20.75
CA THR A 608 12.23 -6.39 22.13
C THR A 608 10.79 -5.99 22.41
N LEU A 609 10.07 -6.83 23.11
CA LEU A 609 8.67 -6.67 23.44
C LEU A 609 8.48 -6.77 24.94
N GLN A 610 8.09 -5.67 25.58
CA GLN A 610 7.72 -5.70 26.99
C GLN A 610 6.32 -6.32 27.14
N ILE A 611 6.14 -7.16 28.13
CA ILE A 611 4.87 -7.75 28.50
C ILE A 611 4.64 -7.42 29.96
N GLU A 612 3.60 -6.66 30.23
CA GLU A 612 3.21 -6.19 31.56
C GLU A 612 1.97 -6.96 32.01
N VAL A 613 2.00 -7.44 33.23
CA VAL A 613 0.87 -8.11 33.88
C VAL A 613 0.49 -7.37 35.15
N SER A 614 -0.76 -6.97 35.24
CA SER A 614 -1.35 -6.35 36.43
C SER A 614 -2.47 -7.21 36.99
N LEU A 615 -2.53 -7.31 38.29
CA LEU A 615 -3.57 -8.00 39.05
C LEU A 615 -4.46 -6.98 39.74
N SER A 616 -5.77 -7.14 39.63
CA SER A 616 -6.74 -6.36 40.37
C SER A 616 -7.77 -7.27 41.04
N PRO A 617 -8.30 -6.95 42.23
CA PRO A 617 -9.38 -7.72 42.81
C PRO A 617 -10.55 -7.85 41.82
N GLY A 618 -11.04 -9.06 41.55
CA GLY A 618 -12.05 -9.28 40.53
C GLY A 618 -12.67 -10.67 40.57
N LYS A 619 -13.18 -11.13 39.45
CA LYS A 619 -13.88 -12.41 39.29
C LYS A 619 -13.23 -13.35 38.27
N GLY A 620 -11.94 -13.17 38.00
CA GLY A 620 -11.18 -14.04 37.11
C GLY A 620 -11.23 -13.64 35.64
N LYS A 621 -11.49 -12.38 35.33
CA LYS A 621 -11.50 -11.91 33.94
C LYS A 621 -10.07 -11.79 33.41
N LEU A 622 -9.77 -12.42 32.28
CA LEU A 622 -8.54 -12.21 31.53
C LEU A 622 -8.74 -11.09 30.51
N VAL A 623 -8.03 -9.98 30.69
CA VAL A 623 -8.06 -8.82 29.78
C VAL A 623 -6.76 -8.75 29.02
N LEU A 624 -6.83 -8.69 27.70
CA LEU A 624 -5.67 -8.63 26.80
C LEU A 624 -5.71 -7.32 26.02
N THR A 625 -4.65 -6.52 26.08
CA THR A 625 -4.53 -5.25 25.36
C THR A 625 -3.19 -5.10 24.67
N GLY A 626 -3.09 -4.22 23.65
CA GLY A 626 -1.86 -3.96 22.89
C GLY A 626 -1.95 -4.33 21.41
N LYS A 627 -3.16 -4.38 20.82
CA LYS A 627 -3.42 -4.82 19.42
C LYS A 627 -2.85 -6.21 19.13
N LEU A 628 -3.16 -7.16 20.01
CA LEU A 628 -2.76 -8.55 19.85
C LEU A 628 -3.60 -9.23 18.75
N GLY A 629 -2.94 -9.92 17.84
CA GLY A 629 -3.59 -10.84 16.89
C GLY A 629 -4.13 -12.09 17.57
N ASP A 630 -4.85 -12.93 16.84
CA ASP A 630 -5.57 -14.05 17.43
C ASP A 630 -4.62 -15.15 17.94
N VAL A 631 -3.52 -15.43 17.22
CA VAL A 631 -2.50 -16.41 17.66
C VAL A 631 -1.86 -15.98 18.99
N MET A 632 -1.59 -14.70 19.15
CA MET A 632 -0.99 -14.17 20.38
C MET A 632 -1.99 -14.19 21.55
N LYS A 633 -3.29 -13.97 21.31
CA LYS A 633 -4.35 -14.13 22.30
C LYS A 633 -4.52 -15.58 22.73
N GLU A 634 -4.49 -16.54 21.81
CA GLU A 634 -4.51 -17.96 22.11
C GLU A 634 -3.30 -18.38 22.94
N SER A 635 -2.11 -17.86 22.63
CA SER A 635 -0.89 -18.10 23.40
C SER A 635 -1.01 -17.60 24.84
N ALA A 636 -1.62 -16.41 25.05
CA ALA A 636 -1.90 -15.89 26.37
C ALA A 636 -2.90 -16.79 27.15
N GLN A 637 -3.93 -17.31 26.49
CA GLN A 637 -4.90 -18.23 27.09
C GLN A 637 -4.26 -19.58 27.44
N ALA A 638 -3.37 -20.09 26.58
CA ALA A 638 -2.62 -21.31 26.85
C ALA A 638 -1.71 -21.16 28.08
N ALA A 639 -0.98 -20.05 28.18
CA ALA A 639 -0.16 -19.70 29.33
C ALA A 639 -0.99 -19.63 30.63
N PHE A 640 -2.12 -18.92 30.60
CA PHE A 640 -3.04 -18.82 31.72
C PHE A 640 -3.59 -20.19 32.13
N SER A 641 -4.01 -21.02 31.20
CA SER A 641 -4.55 -22.36 31.45
C SER A 641 -3.51 -23.28 32.09
N TYR A 642 -2.26 -23.24 31.61
CA TYR A 642 -1.15 -23.98 32.20
C TYR A 642 -0.89 -23.58 33.65
N ILE A 643 -0.76 -22.26 33.90
CA ILE A 643 -0.49 -21.74 35.26
C ILE A 643 -1.62 -22.11 36.21
N ARG A 644 -2.87 -22.03 35.78
CA ARG A 644 -4.02 -22.46 36.56
C ARG A 644 -3.93 -23.96 36.93
N SER A 645 -3.52 -24.80 36.00
CA SER A 645 -3.38 -26.23 36.24
C SER A 645 -2.24 -26.60 37.19
N LYS A 646 -1.22 -25.72 37.31
CA LYS A 646 -0.01 -25.92 38.09
C LYS A 646 0.15 -24.93 39.24
N ALA A 647 -0.92 -24.19 39.61
CA ALA A 647 -0.86 -23.13 40.60
C ALA A 647 -0.17 -23.55 41.92
N LYS A 648 -0.54 -24.71 42.49
CA LYS A 648 0.06 -25.25 43.70
C LYS A 648 1.56 -25.51 43.58
N GLU A 649 2.00 -26.10 42.47
CA GLU A 649 3.42 -26.43 42.23
C GLU A 649 4.25 -25.14 42.04
N LEU A 650 3.62 -24.07 41.51
CA LEU A 650 4.22 -22.75 41.28
C LEU A 650 4.20 -21.87 42.53
N GLY A 651 3.62 -22.30 43.62
CA GLY A 651 3.46 -21.48 44.83
C GLY A 651 2.39 -20.40 44.72
N ILE A 652 1.41 -20.60 43.86
CA ILE A 652 0.31 -19.68 43.59
C ILE A 652 -0.96 -20.23 44.26
N GLU A 653 -1.81 -19.35 44.78
CA GLU A 653 -3.11 -19.75 45.34
C GLU A 653 -3.97 -20.46 44.28
N GLU A 654 -4.51 -21.65 44.59
CA GLU A 654 -5.29 -22.45 43.63
C GLU A 654 -6.52 -21.71 43.09
N ASN A 655 -7.10 -20.79 43.86
CA ASN A 655 -8.28 -20.01 43.50
C ASN A 655 -7.95 -18.58 43.01
N PHE A 656 -6.70 -18.29 42.64
CA PHE A 656 -6.30 -16.95 42.15
C PHE A 656 -7.21 -16.46 41.01
N HIS A 657 -7.64 -17.37 40.17
CA HIS A 657 -8.52 -17.10 39.01
C HIS A 657 -9.96 -16.72 39.41
N GLU A 658 -10.35 -16.82 40.67
CA GLU A 658 -11.63 -16.33 41.22
C GLU A 658 -11.50 -15.03 42.00
N LYS A 659 -10.26 -14.70 42.41
CA LYS A 659 -9.94 -13.54 43.23
C LYS A 659 -9.45 -12.33 42.47
N TYR A 660 -8.76 -12.57 41.35
CA TYR A 660 -8.10 -11.51 40.59
C TYR A 660 -8.56 -11.47 39.16
N ASP A 661 -8.90 -10.28 38.65
CA ASP A 661 -8.91 -9.99 37.24
C ASP A 661 -7.46 -9.74 36.79
N ILE A 662 -7.07 -10.37 35.69
CA ILE A 662 -5.71 -10.37 35.19
C ILE A 662 -5.69 -9.56 33.89
N HIS A 663 -4.85 -8.53 33.87
CA HIS A 663 -4.66 -7.71 32.69
C HIS A 663 -3.25 -7.90 32.14
N ILE A 664 -3.14 -8.48 30.93
CA ILE A 664 -1.88 -8.59 30.19
C ILE A 664 -1.88 -7.47 29.15
N HIS A 665 -0.91 -6.59 29.27
CA HIS A 665 -0.71 -5.48 28.36
C HIS A 665 0.62 -5.63 27.61
N VAL A 666 0.58 -5.40 26.29
CA VAL A 666 1.78 -5.32 25.47
C VAL A 666 1.86 -3.91 24.90
N PRO A 667 2.74 -3.05 25.43
CA PRO A 667 2.89 -1.66 25.00
C PRO A 667 3.12 -1.48 23.49
N GLU A 668 3.14 -0.24 23.01
CA GLU A 668 3.23 0.12 21.58
C GLU A 668 2.00 -0.31 20.74
N GLY A 669 0.80 0.07 21.18
CA GLY A 669 -0.48 -0.25 20.53
C GLY A 669 -0.65 0.27 19.09
N ALA A 670 0.30 1.04 18.57
CA ALA A 670 0.30 1.47 17.17
C ALA A 670 0.68 0.33 16.19
N VAL A 671 1.44 -0.67 16.66
CA VAL A 671 1.93 -1.78 15.83
C VAL A 671 1.14 -3.06 16.17
N PRO A 672 0.45 -3.68 15.20
CA PRO A 672 -0.17 -4.99 15.41
C PRO A 672 0.90 -6.04 15.76
N LYS A 673 0.60 -6.92 16.73
CA LYS A 673 1.49 -7.97 17.19
C LYS A 673 0.76 -9.29 17.09
N ASP A 674 1.37 -10.26 16.44
CA ASP A 674 0.83 -11.61 16.34
C ASP A 674 1.94 -12.65 16.32
N GLY A 675 1.65 -13.84 16.86
CA GLY A 675 2.58 -14.97 16.88
C GLY A 675 2.62 -15.70 18.22
N PRO A 676 2.95 -17.01 18.22
CA PRO A 676 2.93 -17.84 19.42
C PRO A 676 4.19 -17.67 20.28
N SER A 677 5.28 -17.08 19.75
CA SER A 677 6.61 -17.09 20.37
C SER A 677 6.75 -16.22 21.64
N ALA A 678 5.71 -15.48 22.03
CA ALA A 678 5.65 -14.73 23.29
C ALA A 678 5.05 -15.56 24.45
N GLY A 679 4.70 -16.80 24.22
CA GLY A 679 4.00 -17.66 25.20
C GLY A 679 4.73 -17.82 26.53
N ILE A 680 6.02 -18.16 26.47
CA ILE A 680 6.82 -18.29 27.70
C ILE A 680 7.01 -16.95 28.42
N THR A 681 7.07 -15.85 27.66
CA THR A 681 7.21 -14.49 28.23
C THR A 681 5.95 -14.09 28.98
N MET A 682 4.76 -14.33 28.38
CA MET A 682 3.47 -14.08 29.03
C MET A 682 3.29 -14.94 30.30
N ALA A 683 3.67 -16.22 30.19
CA ALA A 683 3.61 -17.13 31.34
C ALA A 683 4.54 -16.67 32.46
N THR A 684 5.76 -16.26 32.16
CA THR A 684 6.74 -15.77 33.15
C THR A 684 6.25 -14.48 33.81
N ALA A 685 5.75 -13.52 33.03
CA ALA A 685 5.20 -12.28 33.58
C ALA A 685 3.99 -12.53 34.48
N LEU A 686 3.13 -13.48 34.12
CA LEU A 686 1.96 -13.88 34.92
C LEU A 686 2.36 -14.58 36.21
N VAL A 687 3.31 -15.52 36.18
CA VAL A 687 3.83 -16.16 37.40
C VAL A 687 4.50 -15.16 38.31
N SER A 688 5.30 -14.26 37.74
CA SER A 688 5.93 -13.17 38.51
C SER A 688 4.89 -12.30 39.24
N ALA A 689 3.86 -11.86 38.54
CA ALA A 689 2.79 -11.04 39.14
C ALA A 689 2.04 -11.79 40.25
N LEU A 690 1.74 -13.08 40.05
CA LEU A 690 0.99 -13.89 41.02
C LEU A 690 1.83 -14.28 42.25
N THR A 691 3.16 -14.42 42.09
CA THR A 691 4.06 -14.80 43.20
C THR A 691 4.78 -13.63 43.84
N GLY A 692 4.68 -12.41 43.26
CA GLY A 692 5.42 -11.25 43.73
C GLY A 692 6.94 -11.32 43.48
N ARG A 693 7.44 -12.30 42.72
CA ARG A 693 8.87 -12.47 42.41
C ARG A 693 9.29 -11.63 41.22
N PRO A 694 10.29 -10.74 41.37
CA PRO A 694 10.76 -9.92 40.26
C PRO A 694 11.38 -10.74 39.14
N ILE A 695 11.27 -10.26 37.92
CA ILE A 695 11.93 -10.81 36.72
C ILE A 695 13.27 -10.09 36.52
N ARG A 696 14.32 -10.85 36.24
CA ARG A 696 15.64 -10.30 35.93
C ARG A 696 15.59 -9.45 34.69
N ARG A 697 15.97 -8.18 34.79
CA ARG A 697 15.94 -7.20 33.71
C ARG A 697 16.84 -7.53 32.53
N GLU A 698 17.94 -8.25 32.78
CA GLU A 698 18.92 -8.66 31.77
C GLU A 698 18.48 -9.85 30.92
N VAL A 699 17.32 -10.45 31.21
CA VAL A 699 16.83 -11.65 30.54
C VAL A 699 15.82 -11.32 29.45
N GLY A 700 16.11 -11.72 28.24
CA GLY A 700 15.14 -11.79 27.14
C GLY A 700 14.72 -13.23 26.87
N MET A 701 13.46 -13.43 26.47
CA MET A 701 12.97 -14.79 26.24
C MET A 701 12.07 -14.89 25.01
N THR A 702 12.10 -16.07 24.39
CA THR A 702 11.22 -16.39 23.26
C THR A 702 10.92 -17.88 23.26
N GLY A 703 9.68 -18.24 23.02
CA GLY A 703 9.23 -19.63 22.95
C GLY A 703 7.71 -19.72 22.95
N GLU A 704 7.17 -20.67 22.21
CA GLU A 704 5.77 -21.05 22.28
C GLU A 704 5.54 -21.96 23.47
N ILE A 705 4.41 -21.79 24.18
CA ILE A 705 4.05 -22.61 25.33
C ILE A 705 2.87 -23.53 25.00
N THR A 706 2.95 -24.79 25.41
CA THR A 706 1.82 -25.72 25.34
C THR A 706 1.02 -25.74 26.65
N LEU A 707 -0.18 -26.32 26.62
CA LEU A 707 -1.01 -26.54 27.83
C LEU A 707 -0.36 -27.45 28.88
N ARG A 708 0.77 -28.09 28.55
CA ARG A 708 1.56 -28.94 29.46
C ARG A 708 2.87 -28.31 29.89
N GLY A 709 3.10 -27.03 29.56
CA GLY A 709 4.31 -26.30 29.91
C GLY A 709 5.53 -26.56 29.04
N ARG A 710 5.42 -27.42 27.99
CA ARG A 710 6.53 -27.63 27.05
C ARG A 710 6.78 -26.36 26.25
N VAL A 711 8.05 -26.09 25.97
CA VAL A 711 8.49 -24.96 25.15
C VAL A 711 8.77 -25.48 23.74
N LEU A 712 8.08 -24.91 22.74
CA LEU A 712 8.17 -25.31 21.34
C LEU A 712 9.07 -24.33 20.54
N PRO A 713 9.66 -24.81 19.42
CA PRO A 713 10.59 -24.04 18.62
C PRO A 713 9.94 -22.81 17.96
N ILE A 714 10.78 -21.84 17.65
CA ILE A 714 10.39 -20.55 17.07
C ILE A 714 11.20 -20.23 15.82
N GLY A 715 10.70 -19.30 14.99
CA GLY A 715 11.45 -18.76 13.86
C GLY A 715 12.18 -17.46 14.19
N GLY A 716 13.22 -17.14 13.41
CA GLY A 716 13.92 -15.86 13.46
C GLY A 716 14.80 -15.66 14.70
N LEU A 717 15.44 -16.73 15.19
CA LEU A 717 16.29 -16.66 16.39
C LEU A 717 17.43 -15.64 16.21
N LYS A 718 18.09 -15.61 15.06
CA LYS A 718 19.17 -14.65 14.76
C LYS A 718 18.72 -13.20 14.94
N GLU A 719 17.61 -12.81 14.35
CA GLU A 719 17.10 -11.44 14.43
C GLU A 719 16.66 -11.08 15.85
N LYS A 720 16.04 -12.02 16.55
CA LYS A 720 15.63 -11.87 17.95
C LYS A 720 16.83 -11.66 18.87
N THR A 721 17.89 -12.42 18.69
CA THR A 721 19.12 -12.28 19.49
C THR A 721 19.89 -11.00 19.16
N LEU A 722 19.92 -10.57 17.90
CA LEU A 722 20.46 -9.26 17.53
C LEU A 722 19.69 -8.11 18.20
N SER A 723 18.38 -8.24 18.37
CA SER A 723 17.60 -7.24 19.10
C SER A 723 17.84 -7.28 20.61
N ALA A 724 17.99 -8.47 21.18
CA ALA A 724 18.34 -8.66 22.59
C ALA A 724 19.68 -7.99 22.93
N HIS A 725 20.71 -8.27 22.12
CA HIS A 725 22.02 -7.66 22.25
C HIS A 725 21.96 -6.13 22.13
N ARG A 726 21.23 -5.60 21.13
CA ARG A 726 21.02 -4.17 20.93
C ARG A 726 20.28 -3.50 22.09
N ALA A 727 19.36 -4.21 22.76
CA ALA A 727 18.66 -3.73 23.94
C ALA A 727 19.52 -3.78 25.21
N GLY A 728 20.73 -4.35 25.15
CA GLY A 728 21.61 -4.47 26.30
C GLY A 728 21.28 -5.64 27.22
N LEU A 729 20.48 -6.61 26.75
CA LEU A 729 20.29 -7.87 27.46
C LEU A 729 21.56 -8.70 27.44
N THR A 730 21.78 -9.50 28.48
CA THR A 730 22.95 -10.37 28.58
C THR A 730 22.61 -11.87 28.54
N LYS A 731 21.33 -12.19 28.74
CA LYS A 731 20.85 -13.57 28.75
C LYS A 731 19.62 -13.74 27.85
N VAL A 732 19.62 -14.81 27.07
CA VAL A 732 18.51 -15.17 26.17
C VAL A 732 18.03 -16.58 26.47
N ILE A 733 16.76 -16.71 26.87
CA ILE A 733 16.09 -18.00 27.06
C ILE A 733 15.38 -18.36 25.75
N LEU A 734 15.65 -19.56 25.25
CA LEU A 734 15.14 -20.04 23.95
C LEU A 734 14.76 -21.54 24.02
N PRO A 735 13.91 -22.02 23.09
CA PRO A 735 13.57 -23.42 23.02
C PRO A 735 14.81 -24.30 22.73
N LYS A 736 14.90 -25.50 23.35
CA LYS A 736 15.99 -26.45 23.13
C LYS A 736 16.15 -26.84 21.67
N ASP A 737 15.02 -26.96 20.94
CA ASP A 737 15.02 -27.31 19.52
C ASP A 737 15.64 -26.24 18.61
N ASN A 738 15.81 -25.00 19.10
CA ASN A 738 16.51 -23.92 18.41
C ASN A 738 18.00 -23.82 18.80
N GLU A 739 18.55 -24.75 19.55
CA GLU A 739 19.96 -24.70 19.94
C GLU A 739 20.90 -24.74 18.72
N MET A 740 20.54 -25.47 17.67
CA MET A 740 21.31 -25.51 16.42
C MET A 740 21.32 -24.16 15.68
N ASP A 741 20.29 -23.34 15.85
CA ASP A 741 20.21 -22.03 15.21
C ASP A 741 21.17 -21.00 15.84
N ILE A 742 21.77 -21.31 17.01
CA ILE A 742 22.75 -20.45 17.68
C ILE A 742 24.01 -20.29 16.81
N ASP A 743 24.37 -21.29 16.02
CA ASP A 743 25.51 -21.25 15.12
C ASP A 743 25.33 -20.23 13.99
N ASP A 744 24.10 -19.82 13.68
CA ASP A 744 23.77 -18.79 12.69
C ASP A 744 23.95 -17.36 13.22
N ILE A 745 24.12 -17.22 14.54
CA ILE A 745 24.33 -15.92 15.19
C ILE A 745 25.79 -15.50 15.02
N PRO A 746 26.06 -14.25 14.62
CA PRO A 746 27.44 -13.73 14.51
C PRO A 746 28.23 -13.94 15.80
N GLU A 747 29.47 -14.35 15.64
CA GLU A 747 30.37 -14.68 16.77
C GLU A 747 30.52 -13.53 17.78
N SER A 748 30.55 -12.28 17.29
CA SER A 748 30.62 -11.09 18.15
C SER A 748 29.43 -10.99 19.11
N VAL A 749 28.23 -11.37 18.67
CA VAL A 749 27.02 -11.35 19.50
C VAL A 749 26.91 -12.59 20.35
N ARG A 750 27.30 -13.75 19.79
CA ARG A 750 27.28 -15.03 20.48
C ARG A 750 28.20 -15.04 21.71
N ASN A 751 29.32 -14.35 21.66
CA ASN A 751 30.26 -14.25 22.78
C ASN A 751 29.83 -13.28 23.87
N GLU A 752 28.89 -12.37 23.59
CA GLU A 752 28.39 -11.37 24.55
C GLU A 752 27.07 -11.76 25.21
N LEU A 753 26.36 -12.78 24.69
CA LEU A 753 25.08 -13.27 25.19
C LEU A 753 25.22 -14.68 25.78
N GLU A 754 24.63 -14.90 26.95
CA GLU A 754 24.42 -16.22 27.53
C GLU A 754 23.12 -16.82 26.95
N PHE A 755 23.22 -17.95 26.27
CA PHE A 755 22.08 -18.67 25.72
C PHE A 755 21.65 -19.79 26.68
N VAL A 756 20.35 -19.83 27.01
CA VAL A 756 19.76 -20.82 27.90
C VAL A 756 18.70 -21.62 27.12
N PRO A 757 19.08 -22.77 26.52
CA PRO A 757 18.10 -23.64 25.88
C PRO A 757 17.24 -24.35 26.91
N VAL A 758 15.92 -24.30 26.76
CA VAL A 758 14.92 -24.84 27.69
C VAL A 758 13.90 -25.74 26.99
N THR A 759 13.38 -26.73 27.69
CA THR A 759 12.34 -27.66 27.21
C THR A 759 10.99 -27.42 27.88
N HIS A 760 11.01 -26.84 29.08
CA HIS A 760 9.83 -26.65 29.90
C HIS A 760 9.81 -25.31 30.60
N LEU A 761 8.60 -24.78 30.90
CA LEU A 761 8.42 -23.50 31.58
C LEU A 761 9.11 -23.41 32.93
N ASP A 762 9.19 -24.52 33.67
CA ASP A 762 9.86 -24.54 34.99
C ASP A 762 11.34 -24.16 34.91
N GLU A 763 12.01 -24.54 33.80
CA GLU A 763 13.38 -24.11 33.52
C GLU A 763 13.44 -22.64 33.21
N VAL A 764 12.46 -22.11 32.45
CA VAL A 764 12.35 -20.67 32.15
C VAL A 764 12.24 -19.86 33.44
N LEU A 765 11.32 -20.26 34.34
CA LEU A 765 11.07 -19.56 35.60
C LEU A 765 12.31 -19.55 36.52
N LYS A 766 13.06 -20.66 36.54
CA LYS A 766 14.29 -20.76 37.32
C LYS A 766 15.36 -19.74 36.87
N HIS A 767 15.47 -19.52 35.58
CA HIS A 767 16.45 -18.60 35.00
C HIS A 767 15.98 -17.13 34.96
N ALA A 768 14.67 -16.91 34.82
CA ALA A 768 14.10 -15.59 34.65
C ALA A 768 13.72 -14.89 35.98
N LEU A 769 13.24 -15.65 36.99
CA LEU A 769 12.78 -15.08 38.25
C LEU A 769 13.93 -15.00 39.29
N LEU A 770 13.92 -13.95 40.10
CA LEU A 770 14.74 -13.87 41.29
C LEU A 770 14.17 -14.79 42.37
N GLU A 771 15.04 -15.37 43.20
CA GLU A 771 14.58 -16.08 44.38
C GLU A 771 13.88 -15.08 45.29
N GLY A 772 12.64 -15.36 45.68
CA GLY A 772 11.87 -14.47 46.56
C GLY A 772 12.57 -14.33 47.88
N GLY A 773 13.03 -13.13 48.18
CA GLY A 773 13.36 -12.77 49.56
C GLY A 773 12.05 -12.76 50.35
N THR A 774 11.87 -13.74 51.20
CA THR A 774 10.92 -13.64 52.32
C THR A 774 11.41 -12.55 53.24
N GLU A 775 10.89 -11.31 53.13
CA GLU A 775 10.76 -10.39 54.25
C GLU A 775 9.34 -10.35 54.73
#